data_56442a1a81fa65382f2ec4c94be4f4f1
#
_entry.id   56442a1a81fa65382f2ec4c94be4f4f1
#
_cell.length_a   1.000
_cell.length_b   1.000
_cell.length_c   1.000
_cell.angle_alpha   90.00
_cell.angle_beta   90.00
_cell.angle_gamma   90.00
#
_symmetry.space_group_name_H-M   'P 1'
#
loop_
_entity.id
_entity.type
_entity.pdbx_description
1 polymer ?
#
loop_
_entity_poly.entity_id
_entity_poly.type
_entity_poly.pdbx_seq_one_letter_code
_entity_poly.pdbx_strand_id
1 'polypeptide(L)'
;PAAATTQRLFELDRTGAYARALDVDAVVNRVVRRRRDLASEVDNADPARSTTTKQRLQRENEEDLEVLTRVADAVVAAGLDPAVETKYGKQLNGAYSDLAVALGRAFPADGAGDDSMLEAVLERGLTPAVPTDYERWHCLHWPLAVPEVMERGGFDAIVGNPPFLGAKKLSRSMGKNLREWCVHVIANRVGNADIVAYFFLRAFSLINEHGTLGLIATNSVAQGDTREVGLDQMVDSGFTITRAIQSRSWPSRSANLEFAAVWGTCDAVSSRTTMVCDDAPASRISSFLEPASRAEGKPERLAENTGAAFIGCYVLGKGFILEPEEAREWIAEDPHNADVLYPYLNGEDLNSRPDCSASRWVIDFNDWSEERAAEYKAPYRRLLRSVKPERQRVKPDGSYALRRPLPERWWQYADKRPAMRKAIADLDEVLVIAQVSRTLMPVRVLNRSVFDAKLVVFALNSSSDQTVLSSSIHQMWAVKFGTTMRVDPTYTPTTVFETFPRPESTPALEAIGRTLDTERREIMLRRDLGLTKLYNLVNDPGLEADTDPDVDRMRAIHVELDATVAAAYGWDDLDLAHGFHTYRQMTRWTVPPATRVEILARLLEETPRRAAAEAAAAAASGRSAPGGPGSRRTRGRKAAKTTQTPVQEATLDI
;
A
#
# COMPACT_ATOMS: atom_id res chain seq x y z
N PRO A 1 -22.25 -9.00 9.60
CA PRO A 1 -23.39 -8.25 10.15
C PRO A 1 -24.33 -7.75 9.05
N ALA A 2 -23.79 -7.21 7.94
CA ALA A 2 -24.59 -6.74 6.80
C ALA A 2 -25.38 -7.89 6.16
N ALA A 3 -24.76 -9.05 5.94
CA ALA A 3 -25.43 -10.24 5.42
C ALA A 3 -26.60 -10.70 6.33
N ALA A 4 -26.38 -10.75 7.65
CA ALA A 4 -27.44 -11.11 8.59
C ALA A 4 -28.58 -10.07 8.64
N THR A 5 -28.29 -8.78 8.38
CA THR A 5 -29.31 -7.71 8.35
C THR A 5 -30.08 -7.72 7.01
N THR A 6 -29.37 -7.99 5.90
CA THR A 6 -30.00 -8.20 4.59
C THR A 6 -30.90 -9.46 4.62
N GLN A 7 -30.42 -10.53 5.23
CA GLN A 7 -31.21 -11.76 5.42
C GLN A 7 -32.45 -11.49 6.31
N ARG A 8 -32.36 -10.62 7.32
CA ARG A 8 -33.52 -10.18 8.10
C ARG A 8 -34.52 -9.31 7.34
N LEU A 9 -34.05 -8.47 6.39
CA LEU A 9 -34.94 -7.73 5.50
C LEU A 9 -35.73 -8.69 4.59
N PHE A 10 -35.10 -9.76 4.12
CA PHE A 10 -35.78 -10.81 3.34
C PHE A 10 -36.58 -11.79 4.22
N GLU A 11 -36.20 -12.02 5.48
CA GLU A 11 -36.97 -12.84 6.44
C GLU A 11 -38.22 -12.10 6.94
N LEU A 12 -38.21 -10.78 7.04
CA LEU A 12 -39.42 -10.00 7.28
C LEU A 12 -40.47 -10.17 6.16
N ASP A 13 -40.00 -10.49 4.97
CA ASP A 13 -40.84 -10.77 3.81
C ASP A 13 -41.55 -12.14 3.88
N ARG A 14 -41.00 -13.13 4.57
CA ARG A 14 -41.64 -14.45 4.73
C ARG A 14 -42.87 -14.46 5.64
N THR A 15 -43.09 -13.40 6.42
CA THR A 15 -44.16 -13.35 7.43
C THR A 15 -45.37 -12.47 7.05
N GLY A 16 -45.43 -11.87 5.82
CA GLY A 16 -46.75 -11.60 5.42
C GLY A 16 -47.19 -10.33 4.72
N ALA A 17 -46.46 -9.24 4.64
CA ALA A 17 -47.00 -8.02 3.97
C ALA A 17 -46.40 -7.78 2.59
N TYR A 18 -45.13 -8.09 2.41
CA TYR A 18 -44.37 -7.81 1.19
C TYR A 18 -44.35 -8.95 0.16
N ALA A 19 -44.42 -10.19 0.62
CA ALA A 19 -44.35 -11.40 -0.23
C ALA A 19 -45.42 -11.45 -1.32
N ARG A 20 -46.52 -10.70 -1.17
CA ARG A 20 -47.57 -10.62 -2.18
C ARG A 20 -47.36 -9.54 -3.23
N ALA A 21 -46.64 -8.45 -2.90
CA ALA A 21 -46.42 -7.32 -3.81
C ALA A 21 -45.14 -7.47 -4.67
N LEU A 22 -44.10 -8.14 -4.15
CA LEU A 22 -42.80 -8.33 -4.80
C LEU A 22 -42.42 -9.81 -4.77
N ASP A 23 -43.02 -10.61 -5.67
CA ASP A 23 -42.52 -11.97 -5.94
C ASP A 23 -41.23 -11.86 -6.77
N VAL A 24 -40.09 -11.67 -6.07
CA VAL A 24 -38.76 -11.49 -6.65
C VAL A 24 -38.43 -12.63 -7.60
N ASP A 25 -38.69 -13.89 -7.20
CA ASP A 25 -38.38 -15.07 -7.99
C ASP A 25 -39.21 -15.11 -9.28
N ALA A 26 -40.50 -14.80 -9.21
CA ALA A 26 -41.35 -14.73 -10.39
C ALA A 26 -40.94 -13.63 -11.38
N VAL A 27 -40.55 -12.45 -10.86
CA VAL A 27 -40.04 -11.35 -11.69
C VAL A 27 -38.73 -11.74 -12.35
N VAL A 28 -37.75 -12.20 -11.58
CA VAL A 28 -36.42 -12.60 -12.08
C VAL A 28 -36.56 -13.71 -13.12
N ASN A 29 -37.37 -14.73 -12.84
CA ASN A 29 -37.62 -15.84 -13.79
C ASN A 29 -38.30 -15.39 -15.12
N ARG A 30 -39.18 -14.38 -15.08
CA ARG A 30 -39.73 -13.77 -16.31
C ARG A 30 -38.64 -13.05 -17.10
N VAL A 31 -37.84 -12.23 -16.40
CA VAL A 31 -36.74 -11.48 -17.02
C VAL A 31 -35.72 -12.43 -17.64
N VAL A 32 -35.30 -13.50 -16.95
CA VAL A 32 -34.38 -14.52 -17.48
C VAL A 32 -34.91 -15.13 -18.78
N ARG A 33 -36.20 -15.52 -18.82
CA ARG A 33 -36.79 -16.07 -20.04
C ARG A 33 -36.75 -15.07 -21.20
N ARG A 34 -37.19 -13.81 -20.98
CA ARG A 34 -37.13 -12.77 -22.03
C ARG A 34 -35.71 -12.45 -22.48
N ARG A 35 -34.74 -12.49 -21.58
CA ARG A 35 -33.32 -12.26 -21.92
C ARG A 35 -32.76 -13.37 -22.78
N ARG A 36 -33.16 -14.63 -22.55
CA ARG A 36 -32.84 -15.75 -23.44
C ARG A 36 -33.44 -15.55 -24.83
N ASP A 37 -34.68 -15.04 -24.91
CA ASP A 37 -35.32 -14.69 -26.19
C ASP A 37 -34.59 -13.54 -26.87
N LEU A 38 -34.12 -12.53 -26.10
CA LEU A 38 -33.29 -11.43 -26.60
C LEU A 38 -31.95 -11.89 -27.18
N ALA A 39 -31.35 -12.94 -26.60
CA ALA A 39 -30.10 -13.53 -27.06
C ALA A 39 -30.30 -14.43 -28.31
N SER A 40 -31.55 -14.75 -28.70
CA SER A 40 -31.83 -15.54 -29.91
C SER A 40 -31.35 -14.81 -31.17
N GLU A 41 -31.06 -15.58 -32.23
CA GLU A 41 -30.65 -15.01 -33.50
C GLU A 41 -31.72 -14.08 -34.11
N VAL A 42 -31.24 -13.05 -34.81
CA VAL A 42 -32.11 -12.15 -35.57
C VAL A 42 -32.58 -12.87 -36.83
N ASP A 43 -33.89 -12.87 -37.10
CA ASP A 43 -34.42 -13.36 -38.35
C ASP A 43 -33.93 -12.48 -39.51
N ASN A 44 -33.05 -13.01 -40.33
CA ASN A 44 -32.50 -12.32 -41.49
C ASN A 44 -33.53 -12.03 -42.58
N ALA A 45 -34.68 -12.73 -42.58
CA ALA A 45 -35.77 -12.49 -43.52
C ALA A 45 -36.62 -11.27 -43.11
N ASP A 46 -36.70 -10.93 -41.81
CA ASP A 46 -37.39 -9.76 -41.31
C ASP A 46 -36.63 -9.09 -40.13
N PRO A 47 -35.48 -8.44 -40.40
CA PRO A 47 -34.66 -7.80 -39.34
C PRO A 47 -35.38 -6.69 -38.58
N ALA A 48 -36.26 -5.94 -39.25
CA ALA A 48 -36.98 -4.82 -38.62
C ALA A 48 -38.01 -5.33 -37.60
N ARG A 49 -38.72 -6.40 -37.91
CA ARG A 49 -39.68 -7.04 -36.99
C ARG A 49 -38.93 -7.66 -35.79
N SER A 50 -37.82 -8.35 -36.04
CA SER A 50 -36.98 -8.90 -34.98
C SER A 50 -36.47 -7.81 -34.03
N THR A 51 -35.99 -6.70 -34.57
CA THR A 51 -35.50 -5.54 -33.77
C THR A 51 -36.62 -4.93 -32.93
N THR A 52 -37.79 -4.72 -33.50
CA THR A 52 -38.95 -4.18 -32.78
C THR A 52 -39.40 -5.10 -31.64
N THR A 53 -39.41 -6.41 -31.90
CA THR A 53 -39.72 -7.42 -30.86
C THR A 53 -38.70 -7.37 -29.72
N LYS A 54 -37.40 -7.33 -30.02
CA LYS A 54 -36.34 -7.24 -29.03
C LYS A 54 -36.41 -5.95 -28.21
N GLN A 55 -36.70 -4.82 -28.85
CA GLN A 55 -36.91 -3.53 -28.14
C GLN A 55 -38.10 -3.57 -27.18
N ARG A 56 -39.19 -4.27 -27.59
CA ARG A 56 -40.36 -4.44 -26.71
C ARG A 56 -39.97 -5.32 -25.48
N LEU A 57 -39.34 -6.46 -25.70
CA LEU A 57 -38.90 -7.33 -24.61
C LEU A 57 -37.94 -6.62 -23.64
N GLN A 58 -37.08 -5.79 -24.17
CA GLN A 58 -36.15 -4.97 -23.35
C GLN A 58 -36.92 -3.99 -22.46
N ARG A 59 -37.89 -3.27 -22.99
CA ARG A 59 -38.74 -2.35 -22.21
C ARG A 59 -39.53 -3.09 -21.13
N GLU A 60 -40.14 -4.21 -21.47
CA GLU A 60 -40.88 -5.03 -20.52
C GLU A 60 -39.98 -5.55 -19.38
N ASN A 61 -38.69 -5.82 -19.66
CA ASN A 61 -37.71 -6.17 -18.63
C ASN A 61 -37.36 -4.97 -17.73
N GLU A 62 -37.18 -3.79 -18.30
CA GLU A 62 -36.91 -2.57 -17.56
C GLU A 62 -38.06 -2.22 -16.62
N GLU A 63 -39.31 -2.31 -17.09
CA GLU A 63 -40.53 -2.10 -16.31
C GLU A 63 -40.64 -3.13 -15.15
N ASP A 64 -40.44 -4.42 -15.41
CA ASP A 64 -40.49 -5.46 -14.39
C ASP A 64 -39.39 -5.32 -13.33
N LEU A 65 -38.20 -4.81 -13.71
CA LEU A 65 -37.06 -4.63 -12.84
C LEU A 65 -37.05 -3.31 -12.09
N GLU A 66 -37.86 -2.33 -12.47
CA GLU A 66 -37.83 -0.97 -11.91
C GLU A 66 -37.96 -0.97 -10.40
N VAL A 67 -38.95 -1.67 -9.87
CA VAL A 67 -39.19 -1.76 -8.43
C VAL A 67 -38.05 -2.47 -7.72
N LEU A 68 -37.57 -3.61 -8.27
CA LEU A 68 -36.46 -4.34 -7.69
C LEU A 68 -35.15 -3.54 -7.69
N THR A 69 -34.89 -2.82 -8.77
CA THR A 69 -33.73 -1.93 -8.88
C THR A 69 -33.79 -0.83 -7.84
N ARG A 70 -34.97 -0.21 -7.68
CA ARG A 70 -35.19 0.85 -6.68
C ARG A 70 -35.02 0.35 -5.25
N VAL A 71 -35.47 -0.88 -4.95
CA VAL A 71 -35.24 -1.54 -3.67
C VAL A 71 -33.75 -1.81 -3.46
N ALA A 72 -33.07 -2.34 -4.45
CA ALA A 72 -31.63 -2.63 -4.38
C ALA A 72 -30.80 -1.34 -4.23
N ASP A 73 -31.15 -0.28 -4.95
CA ASP A 73 -30.58 1.06 -4.79
C ASP A 73 -30.74 1.58 -3.36
N ALA A 74 -31.93 1.40 -2.77
CA ALA A 74 -32.21 1.82 -1.41
C ALA A 74 -31.40 1.05 -0.35
N VAL A 75 -31.13 -0.22 -0.58
CA VAL A 75 -30.22 -1.03 0.27
C VAL A 75 -28.79 -0.45 0.24
N VAL A 76 -28.31 -0.09 -0.95
CA VAL A 76 -27.00 0.57 -1.10
C VAL A 76 -27.01 1.96 -0.46
N ALA A 77 -28.06 2.74 -0.71
CA ALA A 77 -28.24 4.08 -0.14
C ALA A 77 -28.20 4.08 1.38
N ALA A 78 -28.91 3.17 2.03
CA ALA A 78 -28.90 3.04 3.49
C ALA A 78 -27.49 2.74 4.04
N GLY A 79 -26.68 1.97 3.32
CA GLY A 79 -25.29 1.69 3.69
C GLY A 79 -24.33 2.85 3.43
N LEU A 80 -24.64 3.74 2.49
CA LEU A 80 -23.80 4.87 2.09
C LEU A 80 -24.22 6.20 2.75
N ASP A 81 -25.33 6.24 3.50
CA ASP A 81 -25.85 7.47 4.13
C ASP A 81 -24.76 8.13 5.01
N PRO A 82 -24.39 9.40 4.74
CA PRO A 82 -23.37 10.13 5.50
C PRO A 82 -23.72 10.32 6.98
N ALA A 83 -25.01 10.28 7.34
CA ALA A 83 -25.47 10.37 8.73
C ALA A 83 -25.18 9.10 9.54
N VAL A 84 -24.88 7.98 8.87
CA VAL A 84 -24.43 6.74 9.53
C VAL A 84 -22.97 6.92 9.95
N GLU A 85 -22.74 7.49 11.15
CA GLU A 85 -21.39 7.62 11.70
C GLU A 85 -20.69 6.28 11.86
N THR A 86 -19.45 6.27 11.44
CA THR A 86 -18.54 5.16 11.26
C THR A 86 -18.09 4.47 12.54
N LYS A 87 -18.99 3.81 13.25
CA LYS A 87 -18.64 2.62 14.02
C LYS A 87 -19.44 1.46 13.44
N TYR A 88 -18.84 0.86 12.43
CA TYR A 88 -19.37 -0.28 11.71
C TYR A 88 -20.04 -1.27 12.65
N GLY A 89 -21.33 -1.46 12.52
CA GLY A 89 -22.12 -2.47 13.20
C GLY A 89 -23.33 -1.99 13.99
N LYS A 90 -23.31 -0.88 14.72
CA LYS A 90 -24.45 -0.47 15.56
C LYS A 90 -25.41 0.51 14.88
N GLN A 91 -24.93 1.40 14.04
CA GLN A 91 -25.75 2.41 13.35
C GLN A 91 -26.27 1.91 12.01
N LEU A 92 -25.54 0.99 11.35
CA LEU A 92 -26.01 0.34 10.13
C LEU A 92 -27.33 -0.41 10.34
N ASN A 93 -27.52 -1.04 11.52
CA ASN A 93 -28.77 -1.70 11.87
C ASN A 93 -29.95 -0.70 11.95
N GLY A 94 -29.72 0.52 12.41
CA GLY A 94 -30.73 1.58 12.41
C GLY A 94 -31.13 2.00 11.01
N ALA A 95 -30.15 2.26 10.12
CA ALA A 95 -30.42 2.66 8.75
C ALA A 95 -31.20 1.60 7.95
N TYR A 96 -30.90 0.32 8.18
CA TYR A 96 -31.68 -0.76 7.54
C TYR A 96 -33.05 -0.99 8.19
N SER A 97 -33.23 -0.69 9.46
CA SER A 97 -34.57 -0.69 10.08
C SER A 97 -35.44 0.43 9.54
N ASP A 98 -34.86 1.63 9.35
CA ASP A 98 -35.55 2.76 8.73
C ASP A 98 -35.89 2.48 7.27
N LEU A 99 -35.00 1.81 6.54
CA LEU A 99 -35.25 1.35 5.18
C LEU A 99 -36.40 0.35 5.13
N ALA A 100 -36.47 -0.61 6.06
CA ALA A 100 -37.58 -1.57 6.10
C ALA A 100 -38.94 -0.87 6.29
N VAL A 101 -38.98 0.16 7.15
CA VAL A 101 -40.19 1.00 7.31
C VAL A 101 -40.51 1.78 6.03
N ALA A 102 -39.49 2.35 5.37
CA ALA A 102 -39.65 3.10 4.12
C ALA A 102 -40.20 2.21 2.99
N LEU A 103 -39.66 1.00 2.85
CA LEU A 103 -40.14 0.01 1.89
C LEU A 103 -41.60 -0.38 2.18
N GLY A 104 -41.97 -0.53 3.50
CA GLY A 104 -43.31 -0.81 3.92
C GLY A 104 -44.34 0.21 3.53
N ARG A 105 -43.94 1.45 3.56
CA ARG A 105 -44.81 2.55 3.14
C ARG A 105 -44.88 2.70 1.62
N ALA A 106 -43.73 2.51 0.94
CA ALA A 106 -43.65 2.64 -0.51
C ALA A 106 -44.40 1.52 -1.25
N PHE A 107 -44.40 0.32 -0.71
CA PHE A 107 -44.99 -0.87 -1.34
C PHE A 107 -45.94 -1.60 -0.38
N PRO A 108 -47.07 -0.98 0.03
CA PRO A 108 -48.02 -1.64 0.93
C PRO A 108 -48.74 -2.80 0.24
N ALA A 109 -49.21 -3.77 1.03
CA ALA A 109 -49.99 -4.90 0.50
C ALA A 109 -51.31 -4.48 -0.12
N ASP A 110 -51.93 -3.40 0.41
CA ASP A 110 -53.21 -2.86 -0.04
C ASP A 110 -53.13 -1.33 -0.06
N GLY A 111 -53.72 -0.72 -1.10
CA GLY A 111 -53.84 0.74 -1.25
C GLY A 111 -52.67 1.40 -2.01
N ALA A 112 -52.70 2.71 -2.05
CA ALA A 112 -51.65 3.53 -2.70
C ALA A 112 -50.42 3.65 -1.78
N GLY A 113 -49.22 3.41 -2.31
CA GLY A 113 -47.97 3.57 -1.59
C GLY A 113 -47.57 5.04 -1.37
N ASP A 114 -46.87 5.30 -0.27
CA ASP A 114 -46.18 6.56 -0.01
C ASP A 114 -44.67 6.31 -0.05
N ASP A 115 -44.03 6.78 -1.09
CA ASP A 115 -42.60 6.59 -1.35
C ASP A 115 -41.71 7.73 -0.86
N SER A 116 -42.31 8.75 -0.21
CA SER A 116 -41.59 9.93 0.29
C SER A 116 -40.39 9.58 1.19
N MET A 117 -40.55 8.60 2.09
CA MET A 117 -39.49 8.14 2.99
C MET A 117 -38.41 7.34 2.23
N LEU A 118 -38.82 6.57 1.23
CA LEU A 118 -37.90 5.81 0.39
C LEU A 118 -37.04 6.76 -0.47
N GLU A 119 -37.64 7.76 -1.08
CA GLU A 119 -36.91 8.79 -1.84
C GLU A 119 -35.93 9.54 -0.93
N ALA A 120 -36.30 9.86 0.29
CA ALA A 120 -35.39 10.51 1.23
C ALA A 120 -34.19 9.63 1.60
N VAL A 121 -34.34 8.31 1.67
CA VAL A 121 -33.23 7.36 1.88
C VAL A 121 -32.33 7.34 0.64
N LEU A 122 -32.90 7.21 -0.54
CA LEU A 122 -32.18 7.18 -1.82
C LEU A 122 -31.38 8.47 -2.04
N GLU A 123 -32.00 9.63 -1.81
CA GLU A 123 -31.36 10.93 -1.98
C GLU A 123 -30.16 11.09 -1.02
N ARG A 124 -30.35 10.81 0.26
CA ARG A 124 -29.26 10.95 1.24
C ARG A 124 -28.09 10.02 0.98
N GLY A 125 -28.36 8.78 0.60
CA GLY A 125 -27.32 7.77 0.46
C GLY A 125 -26.63 7.76 -0.91
N LEU A 126 -27.35 8.07 -1.98
CA LEU A 126 -26.80 8.06 -3.34
C LEU A 126 -26.31 9.44 -3.80
N THR A 127 -26.62 10.52 -3.11
CA THR A 127 -26.02 11.82 -3.41
C THR A 127 -24.55 11.82 -2.98
N PRO A 128 -23.62 12.16 -3.88
CA PRO A 128 -22.20 12.20 -3.54
C PRO A 128 -21.91 13.17 -2.38
N ALA A 129 -21.22 12.69 -1.35
CA ALA A 129 -20.80 13.53 -0.21
C ALA A 129 -19.65 14.50 -0.53
N VAL A 130 -19.12 14.44 -1.76
CA VAL A 130 -18.02 15.25 -2.27
C VAL A 130 -18.38 15.75 -3.68
N PRO A 131 -17.87 16.92 -4.13
CA PRO A 131 -18.12 17.41 -5.48
C PRO A 131 -17.66 16.40 -6.53
N THR A 132 -18.55 15.99 -7.43
CA THR A 132 -18.33 15.11 -8.57
C THR A 132 -19.13 15.61 -9.77
N ASP A 133 -18.90 15.01 -10.94
CA ASP A 133 -19.70 15.27 -12.15
C ASP A 133 -21.06 14.55 -12.12
N TYR A 134 -21.36 13.81 -11.05
CA TYR A 134 -22.59 13.06 -10.86
C TYR A 134 -23.45 13.74 -9.79
N GLU A 135 -24.70 13.99 -10.10
CA GLU A 135 -25.70 14.44 -9.13
C GLU A 135 -26.09 13.30 -8.17
N ARG A 136 -26.11 12.08 -8.68
CA ARG A 136 -26.47 10.87 -7.95
C ARG A 136 -25.63 9.67 -8.42
N TRP A 137 -25.26 8.78 -7.49
CA TRP A 137 -24.63 7.51 -7.82
C TRP A 137 -25.62 6.58 -8.54
N HIS A 138 -25.21 6.02 -9.67
CA HIS A 138 -25.95 4.98 -10.39
C HIS A 138 -25.38 3.62 -10.03
N CYS A 139 -26.14 2.81 -9.28
CA CYS A 139 -25.72 1.50 -8.86
C CYS A 139 -25.99 0.46 -9.96
N LEU A 140 -25.03 -0.44 -10.21
CA LEU A 140 -25.22 -1.59 -11.09
C LEU A 140 -25.43 -2.85 -10.25
N HIS A 141 -26.60 -3.42 -10.32
CA HIS A 141 -26.98 -4.64 -9.63
C HIS A 141 -26.86 -5.84 -10.56
N TRP A 142 -25.71 -6.53 -10.56
CA TRP A 142 -25.44 -7.67 -11.45
C TRP A 142 -26.54 -8.74 -11.48
N PRO A 143 -27.12 -9.16 -10.32
CA PRO A 143 -28.21 -10.14 -10.33
C PRO A 143 -29.48 -9.67 -11.03
N LEU A 144 -29.70 -8.36 -11.14
CA LEU A 144 -30.82 -7.78 -11.87
C LEU A 144 -30.45 -7.45 -13.32
N ALA A 145 -29.23 -6.98 -13.53
CA ALA A 145 -28.77 -6.59 -14.86
C ALA A 145 -28.57 -7.80 -15.79
N VAL A 146 -28.03 -8.91 -15.27
CA VAL A 146 -27.75 -10.13 -16.06
C VAL A 146 -28.08 -11.39 -15.24
N PRO A 147 -29.36 -11.57 -14.86
CA PRO A 147 -29.77 -12.66 -13.96
C PRO A 147 -29.46 -14.04 -14.55
N GLU A 148 -29.53 -14.21 -15.88
CA GLU A 148 -29.21 -15.47 -16.58
C GLU A 148 -27.72 -15.86 -16.46
N VAL A 149 -26.84 -14.90 -16.21
CA VAL A 149 -25.42 -15.16 -15.94
C VAL A 149 -25.23 -15.55 -14.49
N MET A 150 -25.89 -14.85 -13.59
CA MET A 150 -25.79 -15.12 -12.14
C MET A 150 -26.40 -16.47 -11.76
N GLU A 151 -27.49 -16.92 -12.43
CA GLU A 151 -28.06 -18.26 -12.27
C GLU A 151 -27.06 -19.39 -12.61
N ARG A 152 -26.11 -19.13 -13.51
CA ARG A 152 -25.06 -20.09 -13.90
C ARG A 152 -23.83 -19.99 -13.00
N GLY A 153 -23.90 -19.25 -11.88
CA GLY A 153 -22.81 -19.08 -10.94
C GLY A 153 -21.87 -17.89 -11.25
N GLY A 154 -22.15 -17.11 -12.30
CA GLY A 154 -21.36 -15.93 -12.66
C GLY A 154 -20.86 -15.90 -14.11
N PHE A 155 -19.93 -15.01 -14.38
CA PHE A 155 -19.34 -14.81 -15.71
C PHE A 155 -18.27 -15.86 -16.02
N ASP A 156 -18.22 -16.29 -17.27
CA ASP A 156 -17.16 -17.17 -17.79
C ASP A 156 -15.83 -16.42 -17.94
N ALA A 157 -15.90 -15.13 -18.25
CA ALA A 157 -14.72 -14.26 -18.35
C ALA A 157 -15.04 -12.82 -17.99
N ILE A 158 -14.13 -12.16 -17.26
CA ILE A 158 -14.16 -10.72 -17.02
C ILE A 158 -12.84 -10.12 -17.47
N VAL A 159 -12.92 -9.13 -18.39
CA VAL A 159 -11.78 -8.35 -18.86
C VAL A 159 -12.05 -6.87 -18.58
N GLY A 160 -11.07 -6.17 -18.00
CA GLY A 160 -11.30 -4.79 -17.65
C GLY A 160 -10.05 -3.98 -17.29
N ASN A 161 -10.27 -2.67 -17.28
CA ASN A 161 -9.33 -1.69 -16.78
C ASN A 161 -10.02 -0.90 -15.65
N PRO A 162 -9.98 -1.41 -14.40
CA PRO A 162 -10.61 -0.75 -13.27
C PRO A 162 -9.93 0.59 -12.94
N PRO A 163 -10.63 1.52 -12.26
CA PRO A 163 -10.08 2.81 -11.91
C PRO A 163 -8.91 2.70 -10.94
N PHE A 164 -7.96 3.63 -11.05
CA PHE A 164 -6.79 3.76 -10.18
C PHE A 164 -6.97 4.94 -9.25
N LEU A 165 -7.15 4.67 -7.96
CA LEU A 165 -7.31 5.70 -6.95
C LEU A 165 -6.64 5.27 -5.65
N GLY A 166 -5.47 5.80 -5.39
CA GLY A 166 -4.69 5.43 -4.20
C GLY A 166 -5.48 5.59 -2.90
N ALA A 167 -5.26 4.70 -1.95
CA ALA A 167 -5.99 4.56 -0.69
C ALA A 167 -6.25 5.89 0.06
N LYS A 168 -5.26 6.79 0.08
CA LYS A 168 -5.37 8.10 0.74
C LYS A 168 -6.36 9.04 0.07
N LYS A 169 -6.66 8.83 -1.21
CA LYS A 169 -7.60 9.64 -1.98
C LYS A 169 -9.01 9.08 -1.94
N LEU A 170 -9.18 7.77 -1.68
CA LEU A 170 -10.47 7.09 -1.73
C LEU A 170 -11.53 7.79 -0.87
N SER A 171 -11.26 8.03 0.42
CA SER A 171 -12.21 8.72 1.30
C SER A 171 -12.47 10.17 0.90
N ARG A 172 -11.49 10.85 0.28
CA ARG A 172 -11.64 12.24 -0.15
C ARG A 172 -12.48 12.34 -1.43
N SER A 173 -12.36 11.37 -2.33
CA SER A 173 -13.01 11.40 -3.65
C SER A 173 -14.35 10.69 -3.69
N MET A 174 -14.57 9.69 -2.82
CA MET A 174 -15.76 8.82 -2.86
C MET A 174 -16.54 8.80 -1.53
N GLY A 175 -16.06 9.51 -0.52
CA GLY A 175 -16.66 9.51 0.80
C GLY A 175 -16.13 8.37 1.70
N LYS A 176 -16.35 8.55 3.01
CA LYS A 176 -15.84 7.65 4.04
C LYS A 176 -16.59 6.33 4.07
N ASN A 177 -17.91 6.36 3.87
CA ASN A 177 -18.75 5.18 3.96
C ASN A 177 -18.47 4.16 2.86
N LEU A 178 -18.21 4.62 1.62
CA LEU A 178 -17.79 3.74 0.53
C LEU A 178 -16.44 3.07 0.86
N ARG A 179 -15.48 3.81 1.41
CA ARG A 179 -14.21 3.22 1.86
C ARG A 179 -14.41 2.15 2.93
N GLU A 180 -15.23 2.42 3.95
CA GLU A 180 -15.52 1.45 5.01
C GLU A 180 -16.22 0.19 4.46
N TRP A 181 -17.14 0.37 3.50
CA TRP A 181 -17.77 -0.74 2.79
C TRP A 181 -16.74 -1.59 2.03
N CYS A 182 -15.83 -0.97 1.28
CA CYS A 182 -14.76 -1.68 0.59
C CYS A 182 -13.90 -2.52 1.57
N VAL A 183 -13.50 -1.91 2.69
CA VAL A 183 -12.63 -2.55 3.69
C VAL A 183 -13.32 -3.69 4.42
N HIS A 184 -14.58 -3.50 4.84
CA HIS A 184 -15.25 -4.44 5.75
C HIS A 184 -16.20 -5.42 5.05
N VAL A 185 -16.72 -5.07 3.87
CA VAL A 185 -17.67 -5.93 3.14
C VAL A 185 -16.99 -6.62 1.97
N ILE A 186 -16.29 -5.89 1.10
CA ILE A 186 -15.63 -6.51 -0.06
C ILE A 186 -14.40 -7.30 0.39
N ALA A 187 -13.47 -6.67 1.12
CA ALA A 187 -12.20 -7.28 1.46
C ALA A 187 -12.21 -8.04 2.79
N ASN A 188 -13.11 -7.68 3.72
CA ASN A 188 -13.08 -8.15 5.11
C ASN A 188 -11.67 -8.09 5.73
N ARG A 189 -10.87 -7.12 5.32
CA ARG A 189 -9.47 -6.95 5.72
C ARG A 189 -9.10 -5.48 5.79
N VAL A 190 -8.55 -5.07 6.92
CA VAL A 190 -8.09 -3.68 7.13
C VAL A 190 -6.75 -3.47 6.44
N GLY A 191 -6.66 -2.44 5.60
CA GLY A 191 -5.44 -2.02 4.91
C GLY A 191 -5.63 -0.69 4.18
N ASN A 192 -4.52 -0.07 3.78
CA ASN A 192 -4.52 1.13 2.92
C ASN A 192 -4.35 0.72 1.45
N ALA A 193 -5.29 -0.08 0.95
CA ALA A 193 -5.25 -0.57 -0.43
C ALA A 193 -5.78 0.48 -1.43
N ASP A 194 -5.23 0.45 -2.65
CA ASP A 194 -5.79 1.15 -3.80
C ASP A 194 -7.17 0.57 -4.13
N ILE A 195 -8.06 1.39 -4.69
CA ILE A 195 -9.41 0.95 -5.09
C ILE A 195 -9.37 -0.25 -6.03
N VAL A 196 -8.34 -0.38 -6.84
CA VAL A 196 -8.14 -1.48 -7.79
C VAL A 196 -8.19 -2.85 -7.13
N ALA A 197 -7.67 -3.00 -5.90
CA ALA A 197 -7.72 -4.27 -5.16
C ALA A 197 -9.16 -4.73 -4.90
N TYR A 198 -10.05 -3.80 -4.56
CA TYR A 198 -11.46 -4.10 -4.33
C TYR A 198 -12.19 -4.46 -5.62
N PHE A 199 -11.80 -3.85 -6.75
CA PHE A 199 -12.31 -4.25 -8.06
C PHE A 199 -11.86 -5.66 -8.45
N PHE A 200 -10.61 -6.04 -8.16
CA PHE A 200 -10.13 -7.41 -8.36
C PHE A 200 -10.95 -8.42 -7.55
N LEU A 201 -11.15 -8.16 -6.25
CA LEU A 201 -11.98 -9.01 -5.39
C LEU A 201 -13.43 -9.06 -5.87
N ARG A 202 -13.99 -7.93 -6.30
CA ARG A 202 -15.35 -7.91 -6.84
C ARG A 202 -15.48 -8.69 -8.13
N ALA A 203 -14.53 -8.52 -9.07
CA ALA A 203 -14.50 -9.30 -10.30
C ALA A 203 -14.36 -10.80 -10.01
N PHE A 204 -13.46 -11.17 -9.08
CA PHE A 204 -13.28 -12.54 -8.62
C PHE A 204 -14.58 -13.15 -8.03
N SER A 205 -15.36 -12.35 -7.28
CA SER A 205 -16.66 -12.81 -6.74
C SER A 205 -17.79 -12.92 -7.78
N LEU A 206 -17.57 -12.47 -9.00
CA LEU A 206 -18.56 -12.46 -10.08
C LEU A 206 -18.28 -13.47 -11.19
N ILE A 207 -17.10 -14.09 -11.22
CA ILE A 207 -16.81 -15.21 -12.14
C ILE A 207 -17.32 -16.52 -11.55
N ASN A 208 -17.68 -17.45 -12.43
CA ASN A 208 -18.03 -18.81 -12.04
C ASN A 208 -16.78 -19.64 -11.67
N GLU A 209 -16.94 -20.87 -11.20
CA GLU A 209 -15.86 -21.75 -10.75
C GLU A 209 -14.85 -22.13 -11.84
N HIS A 210 -15.20 -22.00 -13.12
CA HIS A 210 -14.34 -22.20 -14.28
C HIS A 210 -13.92 -20.87 -14.92
N GLY A 211 -14.29 -19.75 -14.31
CA GLY A 211 -14.16 -18.42 -14.88
C GLY A 211 -12.72 -17.92 -14.98
N THR A 212 -12.51 -16.98 -15.88
CA THR A 212 -11.22 -16.34 -16.10
C THR A 212 -11.28 -14.83 -15.87
N LEU A 213 -10.17 -14.25 -15.43
CA LEU A 213 -10.00 -12.81 -15.28
C LEU A 213 -8.85 -12.31 -16.14
N GLY A 214 -9.02 -11.09 -16.71
CA GLY A 214 -7.94 -10.33 -17.34
C GLY A 214 -8.05 -8.86 -16.97
N LEU A 215 -7.28 -8.39 -15.97
CA LEU A 215 -7.40 -7.03 -15.44
C LEU A 215 -6.09 -6.27 -15.53
N ILE A 216 -6.19 -5.00 -15.90
CA ILE A 216 -5.07 -4.03 -15.87
C ILE A 216 -5.12 -3.29 -14.53
N ALA A 217 -3.95 -2.97 -14.00
CA ALA A 217 -3.79 -2.23 -12.76
C ALA A 217 -2.55 -1.33 -12.82
N THR A 218 -2.35 -0.48 -11.82
CA THR A 218 -1.02 0.06 -11.56
C THR A 218 -0.14 -1.03 -10.93
N ASN A 219 1.18 -0.89 -11.05
CA ASN A 219 2.14 -1.83 -10.47
C ASN A 219 1.99 -2.00 -8.94
N SER A 220 1.30 -1.08 -8.27
CA SER A 220 0.95 -1.17 -6.85
C SER A 220 0.07 -2.37 -6.50
N VAL A 221 -0.64 -2.99 -7.47
CA VAL A 221 -1.48 -4.18 -7.25
C VAL A 221 -0.66 -5.36 -6.70
N ALA A 222 0.62 -5.44 -7.06
CA ALA A 222 1.57 -6.45 -6.58
C ALA A 222 2.37 -6.01 -5.34
N GLN A 223 2.00 -4.91 -4.67
CA GLN A 223 2.82 -4.30 -3.61
C GLN A 223 2.01 -3.97 -2.35
N GLY A 224 2.65 -4.15 -1.19
CA GLY A 224 2.15 -3.70 0.12
C GLY A 224 0.70 -4.07 0.40
N ASP A 225 -0.03 -3.18 1.05
CA ASP A 225 -1.43 -3.38 1.45
C ASP A 225 -2.36 -3.69 0.27
N THR A 226 -2.09 -3.13 -0.93
CA THR A 226 -2.92 -3.36 -2.12
C THR A 226 -2.84 -4.81 -2.58
N ARG A 227 -1.64 -5.41 -2.59
CA ARG A 227 -1.45 -6.84 -2.87
C ARG A 227 -2.10 -7.70 -1.80
N GLU A 228 -1.84 -7.39 -0.52
CA GLU A 228 -2.35 -8.16 0.62
C GLU A 228 -3.89 -8.17 0.67
N VAL A 229 -4.53 -7.06 0.32
CA VAL A 229 -5.99 -6.94 0.26
C VAL A 229 -6.58 -7.58 -1.00
N GLY A 230 -5.89 -7.51 -2.14
CA GLY A 230 -6.36 -8.01 -3.42
C GLY A 230 -5.82 -9.40 -3.76
N LEU A 231 -4.66 -9.43 -4.43
CA LEU A 231 -4.12 -10.64 -5.05
C LEU A 231 -3.82 -11.77 -4.05
N ASP A 232 -3.31 -11.47 -2.84
CA ASP A 232 -3.05 -12.51 -1.84
C ASP A 232 -4.35 -13.25 -1.49
N GLN A 233 -5.44 -12.51 -1.23
CA GLN A 233 -6.73 -13.13 -0.90
C GLN A 233 -7.31 -13.96 -2.05
N MET A 234 -7.16 -13.51 -3.30
CA MET A 234 -7.60 -14.26 -4.47
C MET A 234 -6.83 -15.59 -4.62
N VAL A 235 -5.49 -15.52 -4.51
CA VAL A 235 -4.63 -16.71 -4.61
C VAL A 235 -4.91 -17.68 -3.45
N ASP A 236 -5.05 -17.18 -2.22
CA ASP A 236 -5.41 -17.98 -1.05
C ASP A 236 -6.80 -18.65 -1.19
N SER A 237 -7.69 -18.04 -1.98
CA SER A 237 -9.03 -18.55 -2.30
C SER A 237 -9.08 -19.43 -3.55
N GLY A 238 -7.92 -19.86 -4.09
CA GLY A 238 -7.83 -20.81 -5.20
C GLY A 238 -7.68 -20.19 -6.60
N PHE A 239 -7.56 -18.85 -6.71
CA PHE A 239 -7.30 -18.23 -8.01
C PHE A 239 -5.87 -18.49 -8.48
N THR A 240 -5.71 -19.02 -9.68
CA THR A 240 -4.39 -19.29 -10.28
C THR A 240 -4.05 -18.23 -11.32
N ILE A 241 -2.95 -17.49 -11.08
CA ILE A 241 -2.42 -16.53 -12.06
C ILE A 241 -1.70 -17.29 -13.16
N THR A 242 -2.20 -17.21 -14.40
CA THR A 242 -1.67 -17.90 -15.56
C THR A 242 -0.75 -17.04 -16.41
N ARG A 243 -0.97 -15.72 -16.40
CA ARG A 243 -0.09 -14.74 -17.04
C ARG A 243 -0.02 -13.47 -16.22
N ALA A 244 1.15 -12.86 -16.17
CA ALA A 244 1.36 -11.58 -15.51
C ALA A 244 2.30 -10.67 -16.29
N ILE A 245 2.03 -9.37 -16.21
CA ILE A 245 2.98 -8.29 -16.47
C ILE A 245 3.12 -7.54 -15.14
N GLN A 246 4.31 -7.55 -14.56
CA GLN A 246 4.53 -6.95 -13.24
C GLN A 246 4.57 -5.42 -13.29
N SER A 247 5.30 -4.88 -14.25
CA SER A 247 5.43 -3.44 -14.46
C SER A 247 5.93 -3.15 -15.87
N ARG A 248 5.15 -2.40 -16.62
CA ARG A 248 5.52 -1.97 -17.98
C ARG A 248 5.06 -0.53 -18.18
N SER A 249 5.86 0.25 -18.90
CA SER A 249 5.48 1.62 -19.25
C SER A 249 4.21 1.62 -20.10
N TRP A 250 3.30 2.53 -19.79
CA TRP A 250 2.08 2.71 -20.58
C TRP A 250 2.45 3.15 -22.01
N PRO A 251 1.86 2.56 -23.04
CA PRO A 251 2.29 2.78 -24.43
C PRO A 251 1.97 4.17 -24.99
N SER A 252 1.35 5.06 -24.21
CA SER A 252 1.04 6.43 -24.63
C SER A 252 2.12 7.42 -24.17
N ARG A 253 2.52 8.32 -25.05
CA ARG A 253 3.49 9.38 -24.74
C ARG A 253 2.95 10.43 -23.75
N SER A 254 1.65 10.49 -23.54
CA SER A 254 0.98 11.47 -22.66
C SER A 254 0.94 11.08 -21.18
N ALA A 255 1.22 9.82 -20.84
CA ALA A 255 1.14 9.32 -19.47
C ALA A 255 2.45 8.64 -19.06
N ASN A 256 3.18 9.25 -18.15
CA ASN A 256 4.33 8.62 -17.50
C ASN A 256 3.83 7.71 -16.35
N LEU A 257 3.14 6.63 -16.73
CA LEU A 257 2.50 5.67 -15.85
C LEU A 257 3.02 4.27 -16.16
N GLU A 258 3.27 3.48 -15.12
CA GLU A 258 3.52 2.05 -15.23
C GLU A 258 2.23 1.27 -14.91
N PHE A 259 1.97 0.24 -15.71
CA PHE A 259 0.86 -0.67 -15.48
C PHE A 259 1.35 -2.09 -15.20
N ALA A 260 0.56 -2.80 -14.43
CA ALA A 260 0.58 -4.25 -14.29
C ALA A 260 -0.63 -4.84 -15.01
N ALA A 261 -0.53 -6.09 -15.42
CA ALA A 261 -1.68 -6.82 -15.94
C ALA A 261 -1.66 -8.25 -15.41
N VAL A 262 -2.85 -8.74 -15.05
CA VAL A 262 -3.03 -10.04 -14.41
C VAL A 262 -4.08 -10.81 -15.16
N TRP A 263 -3.74 -12.02 -15.58
CA TRP A 263 -4.68 -13.00 -16.12
C TRP A 263 -4.63 -14.26 -15.27
N GLY A 264 -5.77 -14.85 -15.03
CA GLY A 264 -5.86 -16.05 -14.24
C GLY A 264 -7.24 -16.68 -14.29
N THR A 265 -7.39 -17.79 -13.59
CA THR A 265 -8.61 -18.61 -13.59
C THR A 265 -8.86 -19.22 -12.22
N CYS A 266 -10.13 -19.55 -11.95
CA CYS A 266 -10.54 -20.42 -10.85
C CYS A 266 -10.45 -21.90 -11.21
N ASP A 267 -10.32 -22.22 -12.50
CA ASP A 267 -10.24 -23.61 -12.95
C ASP A 267 -8.91 -24.27 -12.58
N ALA A 268 -8.92 -25.57 -12.45
CA ALA A 268 -7.71 -26.35 -12.19
C ALA A 268 -6.74 -26.28 -13.37
N VAL A 269 -5.58 -25.68 -13.15
CA VAL A 269 -4.56 -25.55 -14.19
C VAL A 269 -3.66 -26.78 -14.21
N SER A 270 -3.52 -27.40 -15.39
CA SER A 270 -2.64 -28.54 -15.58
C SER A 270 -1.18 -28.19 -15.27
N SER A 271 -0.44 -29.09 -14.64
CA SER A 271 1.01 -28.94 -14.40
C SER A 271 1.85 -28.81 -15.68
N ARG A 272 1.26 -29.13 -16.85
CA ARG A 272 1.89 -28.97 -18.17
C ARG A 272 1.64 -27.59 -18.79
N THR A 273 0.75 -26.80 -18.21
CA THR A 273 0.45 -25.46 -18.72
C THR A 273 1.61 -24.52 -18.39
N THR A 274 2.27 -24.01 -19.43
CA THR A 274 3.29 -22.99 -19.25
C THR A 274 2.63 -21.66 -18.92
N MET A 275 2.91 -21.14 -17.74
CA MET A 275 2.53 -19.78 -17.36
C MET A 275 3.54 -18.79 -17.92
N VAL A 276 3.14 -17.53 -18.08
CA VAL A 276 4.00 -16.49 -18.68
C VAL A 276 4.08 -15.28 -17.76
N CYS A 277 5.29 -14.96 -17.31
CA CYS A 277 5.55 -13.79 -16.47
C CYS A 277 6.54 -12.87 -17.17
N ASP A 278 6.14 -11.63 -17.43
CA ASP A 278 6.94 -10.64 -18.20
C ASP A 278 7.53 -11.22 -19.51
N ASP A 279 6.66 -11.91 -20.27
CA ASP A 279 6.96 -12.58 -21.54
C ASP A 279 7.94 -13.77 -21.43
N ALA A 280 8.31 -14.18 -20.22
CA ALA A 280 9.13 -15.38 -19.96
C ALA A 280 8.29 -16.53 -19.38
N PRO A 281 8.63 -17.80 -19.70
CA PRO A 281 7.94 -18.96 -19.14
C PRO A 281 8.19 -19.06 -17.63
N ALA A 282 7.15 -19.46 -16.89
CA ALA A 282 7.19 -19.72 -15.47
C ALA A 282 6.42 -20.98 -15.13
N SER A 283 6.83 -21.71 -14.11
CA SER A 283 6.11 -22.88 -13.59
C SER A 283 4.89 -22.49 -12.77
N ARG A 284 4.97 -21.36 -12.07
CA ARG A 284 3.92 -20.74 -11.25
C ARG A 284 4.19 -19.24 -11.13
N ILE A 285 3.14 -18.45 -10.94
CA ILE A 285 3.24 -17.00 -10.73
C ILE A 285 2.66 -16.66 -9.35
N SER A 286 3.42 -15.92 -8.56
CA SER A 286 3.00 -15.47 -7.22
C SER A 286 2.14 -14.20 -7.28
N SER A 287 1.51 -13.84 -6.17
CA SER A 287 0.79 -12.58 -6.00
C SER A 287 1.68 -11.32 -6.13
N PHE A 288 3.01 -11.48 -6.12
CA PHE A 288 3.96 -10.43 -6.47
C PHE A 288 4.08 -10.21 -7.99
N LEU A 289 3.36 -10.99 -8.79
CA LEU A 289 3.45 -11.04 -10.25
C LEU A 289 4.88 -11.38 -10.72
N GLU A 290 5.52 -12.28 -10.02
CA GLU A 290 6.84 -12.82 -10.29
C GLU A 290 6.77 -14.34 -10.40
N PRO A 291 7.70 -14.99 -11.12
CA PRO A 291 7.83 -16.43 -11.05
C PRO A 291 7.92 -16.88 -9.58
N ALA A 292 7.07 -17.83 -9.22
CA ALA A 292 7.01 -18.31 -7.84
C ALA A 292 8.29 -19.03 -7.45
N SER A 293 8.78 -18.76 -6.25
CA SER A 293 9.90 -19.49 -5.63
C SER A 293 9.38 -20.56 -4.67
N ARG A 294 10.28 -21.40 -4.13
CA ARG A 294 9.90 -22.41 -3.13
C ARG A 294 9.44 -21.81 -1.81
N ALA A 295 9.88 -20.58 -1.47
CA ALA A 295 9.42 -19.81 -0.33
C ALA A 295 8.65 -18.58 -0.82
N GLU A 296 7.45 -18.40 -0.29
CA GLU A 296 6.55 -17.29 -0.64
C GLU A 296 5.91 -16.70 0.60
N GLY A 297 5.31 -15.52 0.45
CA GLY A 297 4.57 -14.86 1.51
C GLY A 297 5.24 -13.60 2.04
N LYS A 298 4.78 -13.17 3.21
CA LYS A 298 5.26 -11.98 3.90
C LYS A 298 6.35 -12.35 4.88
N PRO A 299 7.49 -11.66 4.86
CA PRO A 299 8.54 -11.91 5.84
C PRO A 299 8.11 -11.47 7.25
N GLU A 300 8.53 -12.23 8.25
CA GLU A 300 8.32 -11.90 9.65
C GLU A 300 9.24 -10.75 10.09
N ARG A 301 8.76 -9.96 11.05
CA ARG A 301 9.62 -8.95 11.68
C ARG A 301 10.50 -9.58 12.73
N LEU A 302 11.77 -9.19 12.73
CA LEU A 302 12.77 -9.67 13.66
C LEU A 302 12.98 -8.68 14.81
N ALA A 303 12.98 -9.18 16.03
CA ALA A 303 13.17 -8.36 17.21
C ALA A 303 14.56 -7.71 17.25
N GLU A 304 15.57 -8.42 16.74
CA GLU A 304 16.97 -7.94 16.62
C GLU A 304 17.10 -6.64 15.79
N ASN A 305 16.17 -6.39 14.85
CA ASN A 305 16.18 -5.21 14.00
C ASN A 305 15.29 -4.07 14.55
N THR A 306 14.47 -4.35 15.57
CA THR A 306 13.52 -3.37 16.10
C THR A 306 14.25 -2.20 16.74
N GLY A 307 13.90 -0.98 16.32
CA GLY A 307 14.50 0.24 16.89
C GLY A 307 15.92 0.55 16.41
N ALA A 308 16.35 -0.05 15.30
CA ALA A 308 17.64 0.25 14.67
C ALA A 308 17.52 1.03 13.36
N ALA A 309 16.34 1.17 12.76
CA ALA A 309 16.12 1.99 11.56
C ALA A 309 14.91 2.92 11.73
N PHE A 310 15.07 4.18 11.32
CA PHE A 310 14.10 5.24 11.54
C PHE A 310 13.96 6.14 10.32
N ILE A 311 12.78 6.70 10.14
CA ILE A 311 12.59 7.84 9.23
C ILE A 311 13.02 9.11 9.95
N GLY A 312 13.71 10.02 9.26
CA GLY A 312 14.17 11.29 9.79
C GLY A 312 13.06 12.24 10.25
N CYS A 313 13.43 13.41 10.73
CA CYS A 313 12.54 14.41 11.31
C CYS A 313 11.63 15.05 10.27
N TYR A 314 10.37 15.25 10.61
CA TYR A 314 9.44 16.01 9.78
C TYR A 314 9.33 17.45 10.28
N VAL A 315 10.09 18.33 9.66
CA VAL A 315 10.24 19.73 10.09
C VAL A 315 8.93 20.51 9.87
N LEU A 316 8.31 20.42 8.72
CA LEU A 316 7.06 21.10 8.32
C LEU A 316 7.10 22.62 8.55
N GLY A 317 7.61 23.34 7.57
CA GLY A 317 7.68 24.82 7.54
C GLY A 317 9.03 25.28 7.00
N LYS A 318 9.00 26.05 5.90
CA LYS A 318 10.23 26.58 5.28
C LYS A 318 11.00 27.54 6.17
N GLY A 319 10.32 28.16 7.13
CA GLY A 319 10.96 29.12 8.05
C GLY A 319 11.97 28.52 9.01
N PHE A 320 11.95 27.19 9.23
CA PHE A 320 12.98 26.51 10.01
C PHE A 320 14.32 26.39 9.27
N ILE A 321 14.30 26.42 7.94
CA ILE A 321 15.47 26.18 7.12
C ILE A 321 16.21 27.48 6.86
N LEU A 322 17.53 27.43 6.97
CA LEU A 322 18.46 28.55 6.81
C LEU A 322 19.51 28.21 5.76
N GLU A 323 20.03 29.25 5.10
CA GLU A 323 21.27 29.13 4.34
C GLU A 323 22.46 29.07 5.32
N PRO A 324 23.54 28.39 4.95
CA PRO A 324 24.70 28.22 5.83
C PRO A 324 25.33 29.55 6.31
N GLU A 325 25.30 30.56 5.46
CA GLU A 325 25.83 31.90 5.74
C GLU A 325 25.02 32.56 6.87
N GLU A 326 23.69 32.54 6.78
CA GLU A 326 22.77 33.09 7.77
C GLU A 326 22.97 32.39 9.14
N ALA A 327 23.13 31.08 9.14
CA ALA A 327 23.41 30.35 10.38
C ALA A 327 24.74 30.72 11.01
N ARG A 328 25.80 30.85 10.19
CA ARG A 328 27.14 31.29 10.69
C ARG A 328 27.13 32.70 11.22
N GLU A 329 26.45 33.63 10.56
CA GLU A 329 26.27 35.01 11.02
C GLU A 329 25.60 35.03 12.41
N TRP A 330 24.50 34.31 12.59
CA TRP A 330 23.82 34.26 13.89
C TRP A 330 24.64 33.60 14.99
N ILE A 331 25.46 32.60 14.67
CA ILE A 331 26.40 32.01 15.64
C ILE A 331 27.54 32.99 15.97
N ALA A 332 28.00 33.76 14.99
CA ALA A 332 29.04 34.77 15.22
C ALA A 332 28.53 35.97 16.06
N GLU A 333 27.25 36.37 15.86
CA GLU A 333 26.60 37.41 16.65
C GLU A 333 26.34 36.99 18.09
N ASP A 334 25.87 35.75 18.29
CA ASP A 334 25.59 35.14 19.59
C ASP A 334 25.93 33.64 19.55
N PRO A 335 27.07 33.24 20.16
CA PRO A 335 27.52 31.85 20.19
C PRO A 335 26.51 30.85 20.77
N HIS A 336 25.57 31.29 21.63
CA HIS A 336 24.51 30.42 22.15
C HIS A 336 23.61 29.88 21.02
N ASN A 337 23.48 30.56 19.88
CA ASN A 337 22.72 30.09 18.75
C ASN A 337 23.22 28.75 18.22
N ALA A 338 24.47 28.35 18.47
CA ALA A 338 25.01 27.05 18.13
C ALA A 338 24.25 25.87 18.79
N ASP A 339 23.60 26.11 19.93
CA ASP A 339 22.81 25.09 20.64
C ASP A 339 21.54 24.66 19.88
N VAL A 340 21.08 25.51 18.95
CA VAL A 340 19.80 25.34 18.25
C VAL A 340 19.90 25.36 16.71
N LEU A 341 21.12 25.55 16.20
CA LEU A 341 21.40 25.60 14.77
C LEU A 341 22.22 24.40 14.35
N TYR A 342 21.67 23.57 13.44
CA TYR A 342 22.30 22.34 12.99
C TYR A 342 22.35 22.26 11.48
N PRO A 343 23.36 21.61 10.89
CA PRO A 343 23.29 21.18 9.49
C PRO A 343 22.05 20.34 9.25
N TYR A 344 21.38 20.52 8.11
CA TYR A 344 20.15 19.83 7.73
C TYR A 344 20.37 18.95 6.52
N LEU A 345 20.59 17.66 6.76
CA LEU A 345 20.84 16.69 5.71
C LEU A 345 19.53 16.18 5.13
N ASN A 346 19.40 16.28 3.82
CA ASN A 346 18.24 15.79 3.07
C ASN A 346 18.65 14.75 2.00
N GLY A 347 17.66 14.14 1.33
CA GLY A 347 17.93 13.09 0.34
C GLY A 347 18.64 13.58 -0.93
N GLU A 348 18.45 14.85 -1.30
CA GLU A 348 19.12 15.46 -2.45
C GLU A 348 20.60 15.68 -2.15
N ASP A 349 20.92 16.23 -1.00
CA ASP A 349 22.30 16.43 -0.56
C ASP A 349 23.07 15.11 -0.49
N LEU A 350 22.45 14.08 0.13
CA LEU A 350 23.04 12.74 0.26
C LEU A 350 23.39 12.13 -1.11
N ASN A 351 22.52 12.32 -2.09
CA ASN A 351 22.65 11.69 -3.41
C ASN A 351 23.45 12.52 -4.41
N SER A 352 23.53 13.85 -4.25
CA SER A 352 24.07 14.73 -5.29
C SER A 352 25.41 15.36 -4.92
N ARG A 353 25.73 15.49 -3.61
CA ARG A 353 26.98 16.09 -3.17
C ARG A 353 28.09 15.04 -3.06
N PRO A 354 29.29 15.33 -3.54
CA PRO A 354 30.41 14.38 -3.49
C PRO A 354 30.83 14.00 -2.07
N ASP A 355 30.70 14.92 -1.12
CA ASP A 355 31.03 14.75 0.29
C ASP A 355 29.83 14.28 1.15
N CYS A 356 28.65 14.13 0.55
CA CYS A 356 27.39 13.80 1.23
C CYS A 356 27.04 14.75 2.39
N SER A 357 27.56 15.98 2.37
CA SER A 357 27.33 16.99 3.43
C SER A 357 26.01 17.75 3.24
N ALA A 358 25.49 18.33 4.31
CA ALA A 358 24.30 19.17 4.26
C ALA A 358 24.56 20.50 3.54
N SER A 359 23.70 20.88 2.60
CA SER A 359 23.73 22.17 1.92
C SER A 359 23.05 23.30 2.71
N ARG A 360 22.26 22.97 3.73
CA ARG A 360 21.43 23.91 4.50
C ARG A 360 21.57 23.66 5.99
N TRP A 361 21.08 24.62 6.76
CA TRP A 361 20.98 24.54 8.21
C TRP A 361 19.52 24.60 8.63
N VAL A 362 19.25 24.24 9.90
CA VAL A 362 17.90 24.21 10.45
C VAL A 362 17.89 24.63 11.91
N ILE A 363 16.83 25.33 12.30
CA ILE A 363 16.55 25.68 13.68
C ILE A 363 15.89 24.51 14.38
N ASP A 364 16.40 24.02 15.49
CA ASP A 364 15.86 22.90 16.25
C ASP A 364 15.76 23.22 17.75
N PHE A 365 14.54 23.50 18.20
CA PHE A 365 14.23 23.66 19.61
C PHE A 365 13.78 22.37 20.29
N ASN A 366 13.79 21.28 19.61
CA ASN A 366 13.38 19.94 20.08
C ASN A 366 12.09 19.98 20.95
N ASP A 367 12.18 19.57 22.24
CA ASP A 367 11.07 19.53 23.19
C ASP A 367 10.96 20.75 24.08
N TRP A 368 11.73 21.80 23.82
CA TRP A 368 11.77 22.99 24.64
C TRP A 368 10.43 23.71 24.70
N SER A 369 10.18 24.38 25.85
CA SER A 369 9.05 25.29 25.98
C SER A 369 9.21 26.52 25.09
N GLU A 370 8.13 27.26 24.85
CA GLU A 370 8.18 28.49 24.04
C GLU A 370 9.04 29.55 24.73
N GLU A 371 8.99 29.64 26.07
CA GLU A 371 9.78 30.58 26.88
C GLU A 371 11.28 30.33 26.68
N ARG A 372 11.72 29.07 26.77
CA ARG A 372 13.13 28.72 26.54
C ARG A 372 13.55 28.97 25.09
N ALA A 373 12.70 28.64 24.13
CA ALA A 373 13.00 28.92 22.73
C ALA A 373 13.12 30.40 22.43
N ALA A 374 12.36 31.26 23.15
CA ALA A 374 12.40 32.71 23.00
C ALA A 374 13.70 33.37 23.53
N GLU A 375 14.50 32.65 24.33
CA GLU A 375 15.84 33.10 24.76
C GLU A 375 16.79 33.25 23.58
N TYR A 376 16.61 32.44 22.53
CA TYR A 376 17.38 32.44 21.27
C TYR A 376 16.78 33.44 20.27
N LYS A 377 17.09 34.71 20.46
CA LYS A 377 16.37 35.85 19.85
C LYS A 377 16.28 35.80 18.32
N ALA A 378 17.36 35.51 17.60
CA ALA A 378 17.37 35.49 16.14
C ALA A 378 16.60 34.27 15.57
N PRO A 379 16.90 33.02 15.98
CA PRO A 379 16.15 31.84 15.56
C PRO A 379 14.65 31.90 15.90
N TYR A 380 14.31 32.31 17.14
CA TYR A 380 12.91 32.40 17.57
C TYR A 380 12.13 33.46 16.77
N ARG A 381 12.71 34.65 16.55
CA ARG A 381 12.10 35.74 15.77
C ARG A 381 11.83 35.28 14.30
N ARG A 382 12.75 34.53 13.74
CA ARG A 382 12.56 33.93 12.40
C ARG A 382 11.33 33.03 12.36
N LEU A 383 11.19 32.09 13.30
CA LEU A 383 10.05 31.19 13.37
C LEU A 383 8.74 31.92 13.67
N LEU A 384 8.79 32.94 14.57
CA LEU A 384 7.64 33.77 14.91
C LEU A 384 7.05 34.47 13.66
N ARG A 385 7.92 34.93 12.74
CA ARG A 385 7.51 35.63 11.52
C ARG A 385 7.08 34.72 10.40
N SER A 386 7.69 33.56 10.26
CA SER A 386 7.52 32.70 9.07
C SER A 386 6.76 31.41 9.33
N VAL A 387 6.87 30.80 10.50
CA VAL A 387 6.25 29.50 10.81
C VAL A 387 4.94 29.66 11.57
N LYS A 388 4.88 30.54 12.57
CA LYS A 388 3.68 30.74 13.39
C LYS A 388 2.44 31.08 12.55
N PRO A 389 2.48 32.05 11.62
CA PRO A 389 1.31 32.38 10.79
C PRO A 389 0.86 31.21 9.90
N GLU A 390 1.80 30.46 9.34
CA GLU A 390 1.50 29.28 8.52
C GLU A 390 0.79 28.20 9.35
N ARG A 391 1.28 27.90 10.54
CA ARG A 391 0.74 26.83 11.39
C ARG A 391 -0.54 27.20 12.11
N GLN A 392 -0.77 28.48 12.38
CA GLN A 392 -1.97 28.99 13.03
C GLN A 392 -3.03 29.46 12.03
N ARG A 393 -2.85 29.19 10.74
CA ARG A 393 -3.87 29.49 9.73
C ARG A 393 -5.19 28.80 10.08
N VAL A 394 -6.29 29.56 10.06
CA VAL A 394 -7.63 29.07 10.33
C VAL A 394 -8.41 28.84 9.03
N LYS A 395 -9.36 27.94 9.07
CA LYS A 395 -10.34 27.68 8.02
C LYS A 395 -11.52 28.64 8.17
N PRO A 396 -12.43 28.71 7.17
CA PRO A 396 -13.65 29.51 7.27
C PRO A 396 -14.53 29.18 8.48
N ASP A 397 -14.48 27.95 8.99
CA ASP A 397 -15.20 27.48 10.18
C ASP A 397 -14.57 27.88 11.51
N GLY A 398 -13.48 28.68 11.49
CA GLY A 398 -12.73 29.10 12.67
C GLY A 398 -11.80 28.05 13.27
N SER A 399 -11.76 26.82 12.74
CA SER A 399 -10.82 25.79 13.16
C SER A 399 -9.43 25.97 12.54
N TYR A 400 -8.38 25.48 13.21
CA TYR A 400 -7.05 25.46 12.61
C TYR A 400 -7.00 24.56 11.37
N ALA A 401 -6.27 25.02 10.35
CA ALA A 401 -6.04 24.24 9.14
C ALA A 401 -5.16 22.99 9.39
N LEU A 402 -4.28 23.06 10.38
CA LEU A 402 -3.43 21.95 10.81
C LEU A 402 -4.00 21.28 12.07
N ARG A 403 -3.74 19.97 12.17
CA ARG A 403 -4.12 19.18 13.36
C ARG A 403 -3.33 19.61 14.59
N ARG A 404 -3.96 19.54 15.75
CA ARG A 404 -3.27 19.67 17.04
C ARG A 404 -2.20 18.56 17.21
N PRO A 405 -1.05 18.84 17.89
CA PRO A 405 -0.69 20.08 18.60
C PRO A 405 0.11 21.08 17.74
N LEU A 406 0.12 20.99 16.42
CA LEU A 406 0.99 21.80 15.55
C LEU A 406 0.76 23.32 15.66
N PRO A 407 -0.49 23.83 15.75
CA PRO A 407 -0.72 25.26 15.93
C PRO A 407 -0.27 25.79 17.30
N GLU A 408 -0.40 24.96 18.36
CA GLU A 408 -0.04 25.32 19.72
C GLU A 408 1.46 25.25 19.97
N ARG A 409 2.17 24.30 19.31
CA ARG A 409 3.62 24.07 19.41
C ARG A 409 4.32 24.45 18.11
N TRP A 410 3.99 25.62 17.58
CA TRP A 410 4.43 26.07 16.26
C TRP A 410 5.95 26.20 16.10
N TRP A 411 6.71 26.37 17.21
CA TRP A 411 8.17 26.45 17.23
C TRP A 411 8.89 25.10 17.22
N GLN A 412 8.17 23.99 17.31
CA GLN A 412 8.72 22.62 17.30
C GLN A 412 8.45 21.94 15.96
N TYR A 413 9.20 20.92 15.63
CA TYR A 413 8.93 20.10 14.43
C TYR A 413 7.60 19.38 14.52
N ALA A 414 7.04 19.07 13.35
CA ALA A 414 5.81 18.28 13.27
C ALA A 414 6.02 16.84 13.77
N ASP A 415 7.22 16.29 13.56
CA ASP A 415 7.67 15.04 14.18
C ASP A 415 9.18 15.12 14.46
N LYS A 416 9.54 15.10 15.71
CA LYS A 416 10.91 15.26 16.22
C LYS A 416 11.71 13.96 16.26
N ARG A 417 11.05 12.82 16.07
CA ARG A 417 11.62 11.47 16.12
C ARG A 417 12.41 11.17 17.41
N PRO A 418 11.81 11.25 18.60
CA PRO A 418 12.54 11.07 19.85
C PRO A 418 13.18 9.68 19.99
N ALA A 419 12.55 8.63 19.46
CA ALA A 419 13.13 7.28 19.46
C ALA A 419 14.41 7.19 18.60
N MET A 420 14.41 7.82 17.41
CA MET A 420 15.59 7.92 16.56
C MET A 420 16.71 8.66 17.28
N ARG A 421 16.43 9.87 17.79
CA ARG A 421 17.42 10.69 18.50
C ARG A 421 18.05 9.97 19.68
N LYS A 422 17.23 9.22 20.43
CA LYS A 422 17.71 8.40 21.54
C LYS A 422 18.62 7.26 21.06
N ALA A 423 18.24 6.58 19.95
CA ALA A 423 18.98 5.45 19.43
C ALA A 423 20.36 5.83 18.87
N ILE A 424 20.50 7.06 18.32
CA ILE A 424 21.76 7.54 17.74
C ILE A 424 22.58 8.43 18.68
N ALA A 425 22.10 8.72 19.90
CA ALA A 425 22.70 9.74 20.77
C ALA A 425 24.18 9.52 21.09
N ASP A 426 24.59 8.26 21.26
CA ASP A 426 25.95 7.88 21.64
C ASP A 426 26.83 7.46 20.44
N LEU A 427 26.33 7.67 19.21
CA LEU A 427 27.05 7.35 17.98
C LEU A 427 27.67 8.60 17.36
N ASP A 428 28.96 8.58 17.04
CA ASP A 428 29.63 9.66 16.30
C ASP A 428 29.20 9.71 14.83
N GLU A 429 28.96 8.54 14.26
CA GLU A 429 28.52 8.35 12.87
C GLU A 429 27.34 7.40 12.80
N VAL A 430 26.53 7.56 11.76
CA VAL A 430 25.38 6.71 11.45
C VAL A 430 25.34 6.36 9.97
N LEU A 431 24.67 5.26 9.62
CA LEU A 431 24.39 4.95 8.23
C LEU A 431 23.06 5.60 7.82
N VAL A 432 23.03 6.20 6.65
CA VAL A 432 21.87 6.91 6.13
C VAL A 432 21.61 6.53 4.67
N ILE A 433 20.34 6.38 4.31
CA ILE A 433 19.91 6.14 2.92
C ILE A 433 18.77 7.11 2.56
N ALA A 434 18.73 7.57 1.31
CA ALA A 434 17.57 8.31 0.84
C ALA A 434 16.35 7.36 0.76
N GLN A 435 15.22 7.79 1.33
CA GLN A 435 14.00 6.97 1.39
C GLN A 435 13.49 6.56 0.00
N VAL A 436 13.61 7.45 -0.98
CA VAL A 436 13.28 7.17 -2.39
C VAL A 436 14.55 7.31 -3.20
N SER A 437 15.06 6.21 -3.71
CA SER A 437 16.31 6.20 -4.49
C SER A 437 16.41 4.95 -5.36
N ARG A 438 16.89 5.13 -6.58
CA ARG A 438 17.27 4.00 -7.43
C ARG A 438 18.54 3.32 -6.93
N THR A 439 19.43 4.06 -6.28
CA THR A 439 20.72 3.56 -5.83
C THR A 439 20.59 2.60 -4.66
N LEU A 440 19.73 2.91 -3.67
CA LEU A 440 19.54 2.14 -2.44
C LEU A 440 20.87 1.83 -1.70
N MET A 441 21.82 2.74 -1.74
CA MET A 441 23.14 2.58 -1.11
C MET A 441 23.24 3.39 0.16
N PRO A 442 23.50 2.78 1.31
CA PRO A 442 23.74 3.50 2.55
C PRO A 442 25.12 4.19 2.52
N VAL A 443 25.14 5.36 3.13
CA VAL A 443 26.33 6.19 3.29
C VAL A 443 26.56 6.45 4.77
N ARG A 444 27.81 6.40 5.21
CA ARG A 444 28.24 6.79 6.55
C ARG A 444 28.35 8.31 6.62
N VAL A 445 27.70 8.91 7.61
CA VAL A 445 27.71 10.36 7.84
C VAL A 445 27.88 10.67 9.32
N LEU A 446 28.47 11.84 9.63
CA LEU A 446 28.59 12.32 11.00
C LEU A 446 27.22 12.59 11.63
N ASN A 447 27.04 12.13 12.88
CA ASN A 447 25.81 12.34 13.65
C ASN A 447 25.77 13.75 14.28
N ARG A 448 26.00 14.79 13.45
CA ARG A 448 25.94 16.21 13.84
C ARG A 448 24.87 16.98 13.09
N SER A 449 24.06 16.30 12.33
CA SER A 449 23.02 16.88 11.47
C SER A 449 21.63 16.50 11.96
N VAL A 450 20.66 17.35 11.66
CA VAL A 450 19.25 16.95 11.67
C VAL A 450 18.94 16.26 10.34
N PHE A 451 18.41 15.05 10.41
CA PHE A 451 18.07 14.24 9.24
C PHE A 451 16.63 14.49 8.80
N ASP A 452 16.42 14.82 7.53
CA ASP A 452 15.10 15.06 6.92
C ASP A 452 14.25 13.78 6.85
N ALA A 453 12.93 13.94 6.87
CA ALA A 453 11.96 12.85 6.75
C ALA A 453 12.05 12.04 5.43
N LYS A 454 12.83 12.50 4.45
CA LYS A 454 13.13 11.77 3.22
C LYS A 454 14.36 10.88 3.35
N LEU A 455 14.94 10.79 4.52
CA LEU A 455 16.05 9.90 4.85
C LEU A 455 15.58 8.78 5.77
N VAL A 456 16.21 7.62 5.64
CA VAL A 456 16.18 6.56 6.64
C VAL A 456 17.53 6.55 7.34
N VAL A 457 17.50 6.65 8.65
CA VAL A 457 18.66 6.67 9.53
C VAL A 457 18.76 5.33 10.25
N PHE A 458 19.89 4.68 10.14
CA PHE A 458 20.18 3.45 10.86
C PHE A 458 21.04 3.79 12.08
N ALA A 459 20.60 3.38 13.26
CA ALA A 459 21.38 3.46 14.49
C ALA A 459 22.46 2.36 14.50
N LEU A 460 23.28 2.33 13.46
CA LEU A 460 24.33 1.38 13.16
C LEU A 460 25.56 2.14 12.69
N ASN A 461 26.75 1.72 13.15
CA ASN A 461 28.01 2.37 12.80
C ASN A 461 29.12 1.39 12.42
N SER A 462 28.86 0.07 12.38
CA SER A 462 29.86 -0.89 11.97
C SER A 462 30.06 -0.91 10.44
N SER A 463 31.27 -1.23 9.98
CA SER A 463 31.52 -1.41 8.55
C SER A 463 30.89 -2.70 8.05
N SER A 464 30.70 -3.71 8.92
CA SER A 464 29.96 -4.93 8.62
C SER A 464 28.50 -4.63 8.26
N ASP A 465 27.81 -3.80 9.04
CA ASP A 465 26.43 -3.39 8.72
C ASP A 465 26.36 -2.63 7.39
N GLN A 466 27.33 -1.74 7.14
CA GLN A 466 27.42 -1.02 5.86
C GLN A 466 27.60 -1.97 4.69
N THR A 467 28.43 -3.01 4.83
CA THR A 467 28.63 -4.06 3.83
C THR A 467 27.32 -4.76 3.52
N VAL A 468 26.68 -5.29 4.55
CA VAL A 468 25.43 -6.04 4.41
C VAL A 468 24.33 -5.20 3.75
N LEU A 469 24.15 -3.96 4.21
CA LEU A 469 23.13 -3.05 3.67
C LEU A 469 23.48 -2.51 2.27
N SER A 470 24.74 -2.57 1.84
CA SER A 470 25.18 -2.19 0.49
C SER A 470 25.17 -3.34 -0.51
N SER A 471 24.92 -4.57 -0.06
CA SER A 471 24.95 -5.78 -0.91
C SER A 471 23.78 -5.84 -1.88
N SER A 472 23.97 -6.54 -2.99
CA SER A 472 22.89 -6.93 -3.91
C SER A 472 21.82 -7.76 -3.19
N ILE A 473 22.22 -8.57 -2.20
CA ILE A 473 21.32 -9.40 -1.38
C ILE A 473 20.31 -8.53 -0.63
N HIS A 474 20.77 -7.49 0.07
CA HIS A 474 19.87 -6.54 0.74
C HIS A 474 19.09 -5.67 -0.25
N GLN A 475 19.72 -5.26 -1.35
CA GLN A 475 19.06 -4.43 -2.36
C GLN A 475 17.88 -5.16 -3.02
N MET A 476 18.03 -6.46 -3.35
CA MET A 476 16.94 -7.28 -3.89
C MET A 476 15.79 -7.41 -2.90
N TRP A 477 16.09 -7.57 -1.61
CA TRP A 477 15.10 -7.59 -0.54
C TRP A 477 14.36 -6.26 -0.45
N ALA A 478 15.10 -5.14 -0.45
CA ALA A 478 14.53 -3.80 -0.38
C ALA A 478 13.62 -3.48 -1.58
N VAL A 479 14.00 -3.91 -2.78
CA VAL A 479 13.17 -3.76 -3.99
C VAL A 479 11.92 -4.65 -3.93
N LYS A 480 12.03 -5.88 -3.40
CA LYS A 480 10.90 -6.81 -3.30
C LYS A 480 9.87 -6.41 -2.25
N PHE A 481 10.32 -6.08 -1.03
CA PHE A 481 9.45 -5.82 0.12
C PHE A 481 9.25 -4.34 0.45
N GLY A 482 9.98 -3.45 -0.21
CA GLY A 482 9.69 -2.02 -0.23
C GLY A 482 8.47 -1.70 -1.08
N THR A 483 8.13 -0.41 -1.10
CA THR A 483 7.11 0.13 -2.03
C THR A 483 7.79 0.89 -3.15
N THR A 484 7.05 1.35 -4.15
CA THR A 484 7.58 2.23 -5.20
C THR A 484 6.86 3.57 -5.18
N MET A 485 7.62 4.62 -5.47
CA MET A 485 7.07 5.94 -5.76
C MET A 485 7.36 6.25 -7.23
N ARG A 486 6.34 6.18 -8.09
CA ARG A 486 6.48 6.13 -9.54
C ARG A 486 7.28 4.88 -9.94
N VAL A 487 8.52 5.03 -10.42
CA VAL A 487 9.44 3.95 -10.79
C VAL A 487 10.54 3.69 -9.75
N ASP A 488 10.67 4.57 -8.75
CA ASP A 488 11.79 4.53 -7.81
C ASP A 488 11.42 3.73 -6.55
N PRO A 489 12.27 2.79 -6.12
CA PRO A 489 12.08 2.08 -4.86
C PRO A 489 12.00 3.02 -3.67
N THR A 490 11.08 2.73 -2.76
CA THR A 490 10.91 3.46 -1.50
C THR A 490 11.28 2.55 -0.35
N TYR A 491 12.33 2.91 0.36
CA TYR A 491 12.80 2.17 1.53
C TYR A 491 11.90 2.43 2.74
N THR A 492 11.28 1.38 3.25
CA THR A 492 10.41 1.45 4.42
C THR A 492 11.03 0.65 5.57
N PRO A 493 11.46 1.27 6.69
CA PRO A 493 12.12 0.57 7.80
C PRO A 493 11.37 -0.68 8.27
N THR A 494 10.04 -0.60 8.41
CA THR A 494 9.23 -1.66 9.00
C THR A 494 9.00 -2.87 8.08
N THR A 495 9.08 -2.70 6.77
CA THR A 495 8.85 -3.79 5.80
C THR A 495 10.12 -4.28 5.12
N VAL A 496 11.19 -3.47 5.16
CA VAL A 496 12.48 -3.81 4.56
C VAL A 496 13.49 -4.17 5.64
N PHE A 497 13.84 -3.22 6.52
CA PHE A 497 14.91 -3.44 7.49
C PHE A 497 14.49 -4.37 8.63
N GLU A 498 13.32 -4.13 9.25
CA GLU A 498 12.86 -4.95 10.39
C GLU A 498 12.59 -6.41 10.01
N THR A 499 12.44 -6.71 8.72
CA THR A 499 12.19 -8.05 8.22
C THR A 499 13.43 -8.72 7.60
N PHE A 500 14.54 -8.00 7.45
CA PHE A 500 15.74 -8.50 6.80
C PHE A 500 16.61 -9.31 7.78
N PRO A 501 16.83 -10.61 7.55
CA PRO A 501 17.58 -11.47 8.46
C PRO A 501 19.10 -11.27 8.24
N ARG A 502 19.70 -10.24 8.86
CA ARG A 502 21.12 -9.91 8.70
C ARG A 502 22.03 -11.06 9.12
N PRO A 503 23.16 -11.32 8.42
CA PRO A 503 24.16 -12.30 8.89
C PRO A 503 24.90 -11.75 10.12
N GLU A 504 25.57 -12.63 10.84
CA GLU A 504 26.46 -12.22 11.92
C GLU A 504 27.65 -11.43 11.37
N SER A 505 28.16 -10.47 12.15
CA SER A 505 29.32 -9.68 11.79
C SER A 505 30.58 -10.55 11.76
N THR A 506 31.40 -10.38 10.72
CA THR A 506 32.67 -11.07 10.56
C THR A 506 33.80 -10.08 10.27
N PRO A 507 35.07 -10.42 10.57
CA PRO A 507 36.21 -9.57 10.20
C PRO A 507 36.30 -9.28 8.68
N ALA A 508 35.87 -10.23 7.84
CA ALA A 508 35.82 -10.03 6.39
C ALA A 508 34.80 -8.98 5.98
N LEU A 509 33.58 -9.03 6.56
CA LEU A 509 32.55 -7.99 6.35
C LEU A 509 33.03 -6.60 6.79
N GLU A 510 33.73 -6.51 7.94
CA GLU A 510 34.32 -5.27 8.41
C GLU A 510 35.39 -4.74 7.46
N ALA A 511 36.24 -5.59 6.90
CA ALA A 511 37.31 -5.20 5.99
C ALA A 511 36.76 -4.64 4.67
N ILE A 512 35.89 -5.38 4.00
CA ILE A 512 35.33 -4.95 2.70
C ILE A 512 34.43 -3.71 2.85
N GLY A 513 33.75 -3.54 3.99
CA GLY A 513 32.97 -2.34 4.27
C GLY A 513 33.82 -1.09 4.40
N ARG A 514 34.99 -1.18 5.06
CA ARG A 514 35.96 -0.09 5.09
C ARG A 514 36.50 0.24 3.70
N THR A 515 36.81 -0.78 2.91
CA THR A 515 37.26 -0.60 1.52
C THR A 515 36.22 0.13 0.70
N LEU A 516 34.96 -0.32 0.74
CA LEU A 516 33.84 0.32 0.05
C LEU A 516 33.70 1.80 0.45
N ASP A 517 33.69 2.09 1.76
CA ASP A 517 33.48 3.46 2.25
C ASP A 517 34.62 4.40 1.83
N THR A 518 35.86 3.95 1.99
CA THR A 518 37.07 4.73 1.65
C THR A 518 37.15 5.00 0.15
N GLU A 519 37.17 3.95 -0.68
CA GLU A 519 37.38 4.09 -2.12
C GLU A 519 36.21 4.82 -2.80
N ARG A 520 34.96 4.52 -2.43
CA ARG A 520 33.79 5.22 -2.92
C ARG A 520 33.88 6.73 -2.63
N ARG A 521 34.24 7.10 -1.40
CA ARG A 521 34.38 8.50 -0.98
C ARG A 521 35.50 9.19 -1.77
N GLU A 522 36.65 8.55 -1.92
CA GLU A 522 37.77 9.09 -2.71
C GLU A 522 37.39 9.33 -4.18
N ILE A 523 36.71 8.36 -4.81
CA ILE A 523 36.23 8.49 -6.19
C ILE A 523 35.23 9.64 -6.31
N MET A 524 34.26 9.70 -5.41
CA MET A 524 33.24 10.75 -5.42
C MET A 524 33.88 12.15 -5.31
N LEU A 525 34.78 12.35 -4.35
CA LEU A 525 35.45 13.63 -4.14
C LEU A 525 36.37 14.01 -5.31
N ARG A 526 37.20 13.08 -5.77
CA ARG A 526 38.16 13.32 -6.85
C ARG A 526 37.49 13.64 -8.19
N ARG A 527 36.34 13.02 -8.46
CA ARG A 527 35.60 13.20 -9.72
C ARG A 527 34.45 14.22 -9.63
N ASP A 528 34.25 14.83 -8.48
CA ASP A 528 33.12 15.71 -8.20
C ASP A 528 31.76 15.06 -8.55
N LEU A 529 31.60 13.79 -8.16
CA LEU A 529 30.40 13.00 -8.41
C LEU A 529 29.60 12.77 -7.13
N GLY A 530 28.32 13.10 -7.14
CA GLY A 530 27.41 12.61 -6.10
C GLY A 530 27.11 11.12 -6.26
N LEU A 531 26.59 10.50 -5.21
CA LEU A 531 26.30 9.07 -5.11
C LEU A 531 25.47 8.54 -6.31
N THR A 532 24.42 9.26 -6.68
CA THR A 532 23.56 8.86 -7.81
C THR A 532 24.34 8.85 -9.14
N LYS A 533 25.19 9.85 -9.40
CA LYS A 533 25.98 9.91 -10.63
C LYS A 533 27.00 8.76 -10.70
N LEU A 534 27.70 8.50 -9.60
CA LEU A 534 28.65 7.37 -9.52
C LEU A 534 27.95 6.04 -9.80
N TYR A 535 26.83 5.76 -9.12
CA TYR A 535 26.14 4.48 -9.31
C TYR A 535 25.37 4.38 -10.64
N ASN A 536 25.06 5.48 -11.29
CA ASN A 536 24.61 5.46 -12.69
C ASN A 536 25.72 4.95 -13.62
N LEU A 537 26.98 5.36 -13.41
CA LEU A 537 28.12 4.84 -14.18
C LEU A 537 28.38 3.36 -13.89
N VAL A 538 28.36 2.96 -12.62
CA VAL A 538 28.53 1.54 -12.22
C VAL A 538 27.48 0.64 -12.90
N ASN A 539 26.25 1.11 -13.01
CA ASN A 539 25.11 0.38 -13.58
C ASN A 539 24.87 0.65 -15.08
N ASP A 540 25.77 1.34 -15.76
CA ASP A 540 25.67 1.63 -17.19
C ASP A 540 26.22 0.45 -18.02
N PRO A 541 25.37 -0.31 -18.74
CA PRO A 541 25.83 -1.39 -19.59
C PRO A 541 26.60 -0.91 -20.82
N GLY A 542 26.54 0.38 -21.14
CA GLY A 542 27.33 0.98 -22.24
C GLY A 542 28.79 1.25 -21.87
N LEU A 543 29.15 1.19 -20.58
CA LEU A 543 30.53 1.27 -20.12
C LEU A 543 31.14 -0.14 -20.05
N GLU A 544 31.89 -0.49 -21.11
CA GLU A 544 32.62 -1.76 -21.18
C GLU A 544 33.75 -1.81 -20.14
N ALA A 545 34.20 -3.02 -19.82
CA ALA A 545 35.36 -3.24 -18.95
C ALA A 545 36.61 -2.54 -19.52
N ASP A 546 37.49 -2.09 -18.64
CA ASP A 546 38.73 -1.35 -18.95
C ASP A 546 38.54 0.04 -19.59
N THR A 547 37.29 0.55 -19.64
CA THR A 547 36.97 1.88 -20.13
C THR A 547 37.13 2.96 -19.05
N ASP A 548 36.69 2.66 -17.82
CA ASP A 548 36.75 3.57 -16.67
C ASP A 548 37.27 2.82 -15.44
N PRO A 549 38.55 3.00 -15.06
CA PRO A 549 39.16 2.24 -13.95
C PRO A 549 38.43 2.41 -12.61
N ASP A 550 37.81 3.57 -12.35
CA ASP A 550 37.06 3.80 -11.12
C ASP A 550 35.74 3.02 -11.11
N VAL A 551 35.07 2.93 -12.25
CA VAL A 551 33.84 2.15 -12.40
C VAL A 551 34.15 0.66 -12.28
N ASP A 552 35.22 0.19 -12.92
CA ASP A 552 35.65 -1.20 -12.83
C ASP A 552 36.06 -1.57 -11.40
N ARG A 553 36.74 -0.67 -10.70
CA ARG A 553 37.08 -0.86 -9.29
C ARG A 553 35.84 -0.95 -8.41
N MET A 554 34.86 -0.06 -8.60
CA MET A 554 33.59 -0.11 -7.88
C MET A 554 32.81 -1.41 -8.16
N ARG A 555 32.78 -1.86 -9.43
CA ARG A 555 32.19 -3.16 -9.78
C ARG A 555 32.89 -4.33 -9.09
N ALA A 556 34.22 -4.33 -9.07
CA ALA A 556 35.00 -5.35 -8.38
C ALA A 556 34.74 -5.39 -6.86
N ILE A 557 34.66 -4.21 -6.22
CA ILE A 557 34.30 -4.10 -4.79
C ILE A 557 32.92 -4.71 -4.54
N HIS A 558 31.92 -4.46 -5.38
CA HIS A 558 30.59 -5.04 -5.21
C HIS A 558 30.55 -6.55 -5.42
N VAL A 559 31.36 -7.10 -6.33
CA VAL A 559 31.53 -8.56 -6.49
C VAL A 559 32.10 -9.18 -5.22
N GLU A 560 33.19 -8.61 -4.69
CA GLU A 560 33.83 -9.08 -3.46
C GLU A 560 32.90 -8.95 -2.24
N LEU A 561 32.16 -7.84 -2.17
CA LEU A 561 31.20 -7.55 -1.11
C LEU A 561 30.07 -8.59 -1.10
N ASP A 562 29.45 -8.87 -2.25
CA ASP A 562 28.37 -9.85 -2.34
C ASP A 562 28.84 -11.27 -2.04
N ALA A 563 30.05 -11.63 -2.46
CA ALA A 563 30.67 -12.91 -2.11
C ALA A 563 30.90 -13.02 -0.59
N THR A 564 31.40 -11.94 0.03
CA THR A 564 31.65 -11.91 1.49
C THR A 564 30.33 -12.00 2.28
N VAL A 565 29.27 -11.35 1.82
CA VAL A 565 27.95 -11.43 2.45
C VAL A 565 27.35 -12.83 2.28
N ALA A 566 27.44 -13.44 1.09
CA ALA A 566 26.98 -14.81 0.87
C ALA A 566 27.73 -15.81 1.77
N ALA A 567 29.04 -15.69 1.89
CA ALA A 567 29.85 -16.52 2.78
C ALA A 567 29.47 -16.34 4.26
N ALA A 568 29.10 -15.12 4.69
CA ALA A 568 28.63 -14.87 6.05
C ALA A 568 27.28 -15.54 6.37
N TYR A 569 26.47 -15.84 5.34
CA TYR A 569 25.27 -16.69 5.47
C TYR A 569 25.59 -18.19 5.34
N GLY A 570 26.81 -18.57 4.96
CA GLY A 570 27.16 -19.95 4.62
C GLY A 570 26.60 -20.43 3.27
N TRP A 571 26.42 -19.50 2.31
CA TRP A 571 25.87 -19.79 0.98
C TRP A 571 26.96 -19.88 -0.10
N ASP A 572 27.94 -20.74 0.13
CA ASP A 572 29.08 -20.93 -0.78
C ASP A 572 28.71 -21.64 -2.09
N ASP A 573 27.48 -22.17 -2.17
CA ASP A 573 26.93 -22.89 -3.32
C ASP A 573 26.25 -21.98 -4.35
N LEU A 574 26.15 -20.66 -4.07
CA LEU A 574 25.49 -19.72 -4.97
C LEU A 574 26.43 -19.28 -6.11
N ASP A 575 25.91 -19.33 -7.33
CA ASP A 575 26.58 -18.71 -8.47
C ASP A 575 26.32 -17.19 -8.44
N LEU A 576 27.33 -16.42 -8.06
CA LEU A 576 27.31 -14.96 -7.99
C LEU A 576 27.91 -14.29 -9.23
N ALA A 577 27.96 -14.95 -10.38
CA ALA A 577 28.49 -14.37 -11.62
C ALA A 577 27.78 -13.06 -11.98
N HIS A 578 28.38 -11.93 -11.56
CA HIS A 578 27.83 -10.60 -11.78
C HIS A 578 27.77 -10.22 -13.26
N GLY A 579 26.69 -9.54 -13.62
CA GLY A 579 26.45 -9.00 -14.95
C GLY A 579 25.38 -7.91 -14.91
N PHE A 580 25.04 -7.38 -16.07
CA PHE A 580 23.94 -6.45 -16.20
C PHE A 580 22.61 -7.19 -16.30
N HIS A 581 21.82 -7.12 -15.24
CA HIS A 581 20.52 -7.78 -15.17
C HIS A 581 19.42 -6.77 -14.86
N THR A 582 18.26 -6.98 -15.48
CA THR A 582 17.08 -6.12 -15.28
C THR A 582 16.13 -6.74 -14.27
N TYR A 583 15.72 -5.95 -13.28
CA TYR A 583 14.69 -6.28 -12.33
C TYR A 583 13.80 -5.05 -12.08
N ARG A 584 12.49 -5.20 -12.24
CA ARG A 584 11.52 -4.09 -12.14
C ARG A 584 11.99 -2.85 -12.91
N GLN A 585 12.32 -3.03 -14.19
CA GLN A 585 12.78 -2.00 -15.15
C GLN A 585 14.08 -1.27 -14.76
N MET A 586 14.80 -1.78 -13.77
CA MET A 586 16.11 -1.26 -13.40
C MET A 586 17.19 -2.23 -13.84
N THR A 587 18.02 -1.83 -14.80
CA THR A 587 19.23 -2.57 -15.15
C THR A 587 20.33 -2.23 -14.17
N ARG A 588 21.00 -3.25 -13.64
CA ARG A 588 22.05 -3.11 -12.63
C ARG A 588 23.17 -4.11 -12.85
N TRP A 589 24.35 -3.75 -12.39
CA TRP A 589 25.46 -4.66 -12.19
C TRP A 589 25.22 -5.47 -10.92
N THR A 590 24.80 -6.73 -11.05
CA THR A 590 24.33 -7.56 -9.94
C THR A 590 24.36 -9.05 -10.33
N VAL A 591 23.95 -9.91 -9.41
CA VAL A 591 23.87 -11.36 -9.62
C VAL A 591 22.77 -11.77 -10.61
N PRO A 592 22.86 -12.97 -11.24
CA PRO A 592 21.90 -13.46 -12.21
C PRO A 592 20.47 -13.58 -11.65
N PRO A 593 19.44 -13.51 -12.50
CA PRO A 593 18.03 -13.65 -12.08
C PRO A 593 17.72 -14.95 -11.34
N ALA A 594 18.33 -16.07 -11.74
CA ALA A 594 18.16 -17.37 -11.06
C ALA A 594 18.71 -17.31 -9.62
N THR A 595 19.90 -16.77 -9.44
CA THR A 595 20.53 -16.58 -8.14
C THR A 595 19.73 -15.64 -7.25
N ARG A 596 19.17 -14.56 -7.83
CA ARG A 596 18.25 -13.65 -7.12
C ARG A 596 17.04 -14.39 -6.55
N VAL A 597 16.40 -15.26 -7.32
CA VAL A 597 15.25 -16.04 -6.87
C VAL A 597 15.62 -16.94 -5.70
N GLU A 598 16.77 -17.60 -5.79
CA GLU A 598 17.30 -18.48 -4.74
C GLU A 598 17.65 -17.71 -3.45
N ILE A 599 18.34 -16.58 -3.56
CA ILE A 599 18.67 -15.71 -2.42
C ILE A 599 17.39 -15.26 -1.70
N LEU A 600 16.42 -14.76 -2.45
CA LEU A 600 15.15 -14.31 -1.87
C LEU A 600 14.37 -15.44 -1.21
N ALA A 601 14.44 -16.66 -1.74
CA ALA A 601 13.84 -17.84 -1.12
C ALA A 601 14.51 -18.17 0.21
N ARG A 602 15.85 -18.23 0.26
CA ARG A 602 16.63 -18.49 1.49
C ARG A 602 16.37 -17.45 2.57
N LEU A 603 16.34 -16.16 2.20
CA LEU A 603 16.02 -15.10 3.14
C LEU A 603 14.59 -15.22 3.69
N LEU A 604 13.61 -15.57 2.85
CA LEU A 604 12.22 -15.80 3.29
C LEU A 604 12.06 -17.01 4.19
N GLU A 605 12.82 -18.07 3.99
CA GLU A 605 12.87 -19.24 4.89
C GLU A 605 13.50 -18.89 6.24
N GLU A 606 14.48 -17.98 6.22
CA GLU A 606 15.22 -17.57 7.41
C GLU A 606 14.38 -16.71 8.37
N THR A 607 13.48 -15.83 7.85
CA THR A 607 12.74 -14.90 8.70
C THR A 607 11.82 -15.60 9.71
N PRO A 608 10.97 -16.58 9.37
CA PRO A 608 10.13 -17.27 10.36
C PRO A 608 10.97 -18.14 11.31
N ARG A 609 12.08 -18.72 10.83
CA ARG A 609 12.99 -19.50 11.67
C ARG A 609 13.60 -18.63 12.78
N ARG A 610 14.09 -17.42 12.44
CA ARG A 610 14.65 -16.47 13.43
C ARG A 610 13.57 -15.91 14.33
N ALA A 611 12.42 -15.51 13.81
CA ALA A 611 11.30 -15.00 14.62
C ALA A 611 10.84 -16.05 15.65
N ALA A 612 10.77 -17.32 15.27
CA ALA A 612 10.45 -18.42 16.18
C ALA A 612 11.54 -18.62 17.25
N ALA A 613 12.82 -18.54 16.89
CA ALA A 613 13.93 -18.64 17.83
C ALA A 613 13.92 -17.47 18.84
N GLU A 614 13.69 -16.23 18.39
CA GLU A 614 13.53 -15.05 19.24
C GLU A 614 12.36 -15.18 20.21
N ALA A 615 11.20 -15.68 19.73
CA ALA A 615 10.02 -15.91 20.55
C ALA A 615 10.29 -16.99 21.63
N ALA A 616 10.99 -18.07 21.28
CA ALA A 616 11.38 -19.11 22.22
C ALA A 616 12.36 -18.58 23.30
N ALA A 617 13.35 -17.78 22.89
CA ALA A 617 14.32 -17.16 23.79
C ALA A 617 13.61 -16.15 24.75
N ALA A 618 12.68 -15.36 24.24
CA ALA A 618 11.86 -14.44 25.05
C ALA A 618 11.00 -15.18 26.09
N ALA A 619 10.36 -16.27 25.68
CA ALA A 619 9.56 -17.11 26.59
C ALA A 619 10.44 -17.74 27.69
N ALA A 620 11.65 -18.25 27.34
CA ALA A 620 12.59 -18.83 28.29
C ALA A 620 13.13 -17.80 29.31
N SER A 621 13.25 -16.53 28.90
CA SER A 621 13.72 -15.42 29.76
C SER A 621 12.61 -14.72 30.55
N GLY A 622 11.36 -15.18 30.48
CA GLY A 622 10.20 -14.58 31.15
C GLY A 622 9.82 -13.17 30.65
N ARG A 623 10.36 -12.76 29.50
CA ARG A 623 10.02 -11.49 28.84
C ARG A 623 8.87 -11.71 27.87
N SER A 624 7.88 -10.83 27.91
CA SER A 624 6.82 -10.85 26.88
C SER A 624 7.47 -10.53 25.53
N ALA A 625 7.21 -11.36 24.51
CA ALA A 625 7.64 -11.10 23.15
C ALA A 625 7.18 -9.70 22.70
N PRO A 626 7.99 -8.93 21.93
CA PRO A 626 7.55 -7.69 21.33
C PRO A 626 6.36 -7.99 20.41
N GLY A 627 5.23 -7.34 20.68
CA GLY A 627 3.92 -7.68 20.13
C GLY A 627 3.87 -7.73 18.62
N GLY A 628 3.22 -8.76 18.12
CA GLY A 628 2.71 -8.85 16.75
C GLY A 628 1.75 -7.68 16.42
N PRO A 629 1.39 -7.48 15.14
CA PRO A 629 0.64 -6.31 14.68
C PRO A 629 -0.76 -6.28 15.31
N GLY A 630 -0.96 -5.42 16.32
CA GLY A 630 -2.31 -5.20 16.84
C GLY A 630 -2.47 -4.78 18.30
N SER A 631 -1.46 -4.71 19.16
CA SER A 631 -1.72 -4.31 20.55
C SER A 631 -1.58 -2.79 20.79
N ARG A 632 -2.61 -2.04 20.43
CA ARG A 632 -2.88 -0.76 21.11
C ARG A 632 -3.34 -1.07 22.53
N ARG A 633 -2.51 -0.76 23.52
CA ARG A 633 -2.89 -0.76 24.95
C ARG A 633 -4.15 0.09 25.16
N THR A 634 -5.31 -0.54 25.25
CA THR A 634 -6.49 0.09 25.83
C THR A 634 -6.37 0.02 27.36
N ARG A 635 -6.30 1.18 27.97
CA ARG A 635 -6.43 1.35 29.42
C ARG A 635 -7.73 0.69 29.92
N GLY A 636 -7.59 -0.08 30.98
CA GLY A 636 -8.54 -1.00 31.54
C GLY A 636 -9.99 -0.51 31.67
N ARG A 637 -10.89 -1.42 31.32
CA ARG A 637 -12.25 -1.45 31.80
C ARG A 637 -12.54 -2.87 32.32
N LYS A 638 -13.02 -2.94 33.53
CA LYS A 638 -13.28 -4.16 34.33
C LYS A 638 -14.09 -5.19 33.54
N ALA A 639 -13.68 -6.45 33.65
CA ALA A 639 -14.32 -7.61 33.07
C ALA A 639 -15.73 -7.84 33.69
N ALA A 640 -16.71 -8.02 32.81
CA ALA A 640 -17.96 -8.70 33.14
C ALA A 640 -17.91 -10.10 32.51
N LYS A 641 -18.12 -11.12 33.33
CA LYS A 641 -18.22 -12.51 32.92
C LYS A 641 -19.41 -12.69 31.98
N THR A 642 -19.21 -13.32 30.85
CA THR A 642 -20.29 -13.86 30.03
C THR A 642 -19.93 -15.27 29.56
N THR A 643 -20.81 -16.18 29.86
CA THR A 643 -20.82 -17.62 29.60
C THR A 643 -20.81 -17.89 28.09
N GLN A 644 -19.93 -18.77 27.64
CA GLN A 644 -19.91 -19.29 26.26
C GLN A 644 -20.94 -20.42 26.11
N THR A 645 -21.72 -20.35 25.05
CA THR A 645 -22.49 -21.47 24.48
C THR A 645 -21.96 -21.75 23.08
N PRO A 646 -21.76 -23.02 22.68
CA PRO A 646 -21.13 -23.35 21.40
C PRO A 646 -22.12 -23.15 20.24
N VAL A 647 -21.62 -22.55 19.15
CA VAL A 647 -22.35 -22.42 17.89
C VAL A 647 -22.01 -23.62 17.02
N GLN A 648 -23.00 -24.35 16.61
CA GLN A 648 -22.96 -25.41 15.61
C GLN A 648 -22.71 -24.79 14.22
N GLU A 649 -21.80 -25.41 13.46
CA GLU A 649 -21.61 -25.20 12.03
C GLU A 649 -22.89 -25.59 11.29
N ALA A 650 -23.42 -24.68 10.48
CA ALA A 650 -24.43 -24.95 9.49
C ALA A 650 -23.81 -24.72 8.10
N THR A 651 -23.59 -25.82 7.40
CA THR A 651 -23.37 -25.89 5.96
C THR A 651 -24.50 -25.21 5.22
N LEU A 652 -24.17 -24.29 4.34
CA LEU A 652 -25.10 -23.70 3.38
C LEU A 652 -24.95 -24.42 2.03
N ASP A 653 -25.95 -25.27 1.73
CA ASP A 653 -26.35 -25.60 0.37
C ASP A 653 -27.25 -24.44 -0.12
N ILE A 654 -26.81 -23.71 -1.11
CA ILE A 654 -27.44 -23.20 -2.35
C ILE A 654 -26.45 -22.30 -3.07
#